data_d2db0be1890800690571a4fdf76be7c8
#
_entry.id   d2db0be1890800690571a4fdf76be7c8
#
_cell.length_a   1.000
_cell.length_b   1.000
_cell.length_c   1.000
_cell.angle_alpha   90.00
_cell.angle_beta   90.00
_cell.angle_gamma   90.00
#
_symmetry.space_group_name_H-M   'P 1'
#
loop_
_entity.id
_entity.type
_entity.pdbx_description
1 polymer ?
#
loop_
_entity_poly.entity_id
_entity_poly.type
_entity_poly.pdbx_seq_one_letter_code
_entity_poly.pdbx_strand_id
1 'polypeptide(L)'
;MVNIEIDGIPLKVDSAKMIIQAADEAGIDIPRFCYHKNLSIVANCRMCLVEVDKARKALPACATPVAEGMKVFTQSETALAAQRGVMEFLLINHPLDCPICDQGGECELQDLSLGYGSGISRFSEKKRVVKDKDIGPLVQTDMTRCIHCTRCVRFGQEIAGIKELGATGRGEHMEIGTYVEHSLASELSGNIIDICPVGALTSKPFRYKARAWEMTSHPSIAMHDAVGSSVEIHTRQNDVMRVVARDNESVNQSWISDRDRFSYLGLKHPDRLLHPMIKQNGEWQTTDWQTALEFAVEGLKHVKTKNGADQIAGLISPTATLEEAYLFQKWLRNFGSQNIDHRLRQQDFSDAGHEQFNPICLEEVEECDAIVLLGCNVRSEAPLLAHRIRQSAYAGGLVSDINFFKTDLLMPTDRQVVVNTAQLFALLSGITKALLHLDKEAAAAWQHLIPEKAASATEQNIAMQLANGNQPLIVVGALANHHPQAAVIRSMAALIGKLTGARLLILPEANSQALHLAGALPHNEMSKDVKPGLDAKAVWEEQLRAYVLMNIEPEFDCSNPSAAQLALQRAGFVVAINSFHCNSLHEYADVLLPLAAFAETSGTFVGLDHQWQSFTGAVAPPGESRPGWKILRVLGNISKFNGFDYVSSEGVRQELQDQLNRHSPVKNSLYIPAEISQSDGLQLISEVPIYRTDSLVRHSKALQLTPENQFLDTLRIHPIQAEQLGLHQGDQVQIQQGEISVSTTVLIDEQVAEGMVYLAAASPLSGELTSAFGEVELSAMLETADA
;
A
#
# COMPACT_ATOMS: atom_id res chain seq x y z
N MET A 1 -3.69 38.93 5.36
CA MET A 1 -5.17 38.87 5.17
C MET A 1 -5.59 40.13 4.45
N VAL A 2 -6.40 40.01 3.40
CA VAL A 2 -6.99 41.10 2.61
C VAL A 2 -8.52 40.99 2.65
N ASN A 3 -9.19 42.13 2.53
CA ASN A 3 -10.65 42.15 2.44
C ASN A 3 -11.05 42.24 0.96
N ILE A 4 -11.88 41.32 0.52
CA ILE A 4 -12.41 41.26 -0.84
C ILE A 4 -13.93 41.08 -0.81
N GLU A 5 -14.59 41.23 -1.95
CA GLU A 5 -16.01 40.98 -2.12
C GLU A 5 -16.22 40.07 -3.34
N ILE A 6 -16.91 38.96 -3.18
CA ILE A 6 -17.29 38.08 -4.28
C ILE A 6 -18.83 38.02 -4.34
N ASP A 7 -19.42 38.45 -5.46
CA ASP A 7 -20.87 38.52 -5.68
C ASP A 7 -21.64 39.24 -4.54
N GLY A 8 -21.05 40.30 -3.98
CA GLY A 8 -21.65 41.07 -2.88
C GLY A 8 -21.38 40.49 -1.49
N ILE A 9 -20.71 39.33 -1.37
CA ILE A 9 -20.33 38.70 -0.10
C ILE A 9 -18.93 39.21 0.32
N PRO A 10 -18.82 39.91 1.46
CA PRO A 10 -17.53 40.34 1.97
C PRO A 10 -16.77 39.19 2.60
N LEU A 11 -15.50 39.02 2.21
CA LEU A 11 -14.63 37.93 2.65
C LEU A 11 -13.29 38.49 3.16
N LYS A 12 -12.75 37.89 4.21
CA LYS A 12 -11.41 38.16 4.71
C LYS A 12 -10.52 36.95 4.44
N VAL A 13 -9.60 37.05 3.49
CA VAL A 13 -8.82 35.94 2.96
C VAL A 13 -7.33 36.20 3.04
N ASP A 14 -6.52 35.14 2.95
CA ASP A 14 -5.09 35.27 2.84
C ASP A 14 -4.70 35.92 1.50
N SER A 15 -3.76 36.86 1.54
CA SER A 15 -3.25 37.57 0.35
C SER A 15 -2.52 36.66 -0.64
N ALA A 16 -2.04 35.49 -0.21
CA ALA A 16 -1.39 34.51 -1.08
C ALA A 16 -2.36 33.70 -1.95
N LYS A 17 -3.68 33.74 -1.64
CA LYS A 17 -4.68 32.95 -2.36
C LYS A 17 -5.07 33.54 -3.70
N MET A 18 -5.51 32.64 -4.58
CA MET A 18 -6.17 33.00 -5.83
C MET A 18 -7.68 33.24 -5.62
N ILE A 19 -8.32 33.98 -6.51
CA ILE A 19 -9.78 34.24 -6.43
C ILE A 19 -10.57 32.93 -6.31
N ILE A 20 -10.20 31.89 -7.08
CA ILE A 20 -10.90 30.60 -7.09
C ILE A 20 -10.83 29.90 -5.73
N GLN A 21 -9.70 29.98 -5.03
CA GLN A 21 -9.52 29.39 -3.71
C GLN A 21 -10.36 30.11 -2.65
N ALA A 22 -10.39 31.45 -2.72
CA ALA A 22 -11.24 32.25 -1.85
C ALA A 22 -12.74 31.99 -2.10
N ALA A 23 -13.13 31.76 -3.35
CA ALA A 23 -14.51 31.43 -3.73
C ALA A 23 -14.89 30.03 -3.20
N ASP A 24 -14.02 29.03 -3.38
CA ASP A 24 -14.25 27.66 -2.91
C ASP A 24 -14.46 27.60 -1.39
N GLU A 25 -13.65 28.32 -0.61
CA GLU A 25 -13.79 28.42 0.84
C GLU A 25 -15.08 29.12 1.28
N ALA A 26 -15.58 30.02 0.45
CA ALA A 26 -16.85 30.72 0.70
C ALA A 26 -18.06 29.95 0.17
N GLY A 27 -17.89 28.79 -0.45
CA GLY A 27 -18.95 27.99 -1.07
C GLY A 27 -19.50 28.61 -2.34
N ILE A 28 -18.71 29.48 -3.03
CA ILE A 28 -19.09 30.11 -4.29
C ILE A 28 -18.48 29.32 -5.44
N ASP A 29 -19.31 28.66 -6.24
CA ASP A 29 -18.83 27.88 -7.36
C ASP A 29 -18.41 28.75 -8.54
N ILE A 30 -17.17 28.51 -9.04
CA ILE A 30 -16.63 29.08 -10.27
C ILE A 30 -16.31 27.95 -11.23
N PRO A 31 -16.94 27.92 -12.45
CA PRO A 31 -16.74 26.80 -13.39
C PRO A 31 -15.29 26.65 -13.82
N ARG A 32 -14.80 25.42 -13.92
CA ARG A 32 -13.37 25.14 -14.20
C ARG A 32 -13.18 23.78 -14.85
N PHE A 33 -12.03 23.57 -15.55
CA PHE A 33 -11.57 22.28 -16.05
C PHE A 33 -10.10 22.03 -15.74
N CYS A 34 -9.20 22.98 -16.00
CA CYS A 34 -7.77 22.75 -15.82
C CYS A 34 -7.32 22.86 -14.37
N TYR A 35 -8.00 23.64 -13.54
CA TYR A 35 -7.68 23.80 -12.12
C TYR A 35 -8.06 22.55 -11.34
N HIS A 36 -7.15 22.14 -10.46
CA HIS A 36 -7.36 21.12 -9.41
C HIS A 36 -6.63 21.59 -8.16
N LYS A 37 -7.22 21.41 -6.96
CA LYS A 37 -6.68 21.95 -5.70
C LYS A 37 -5.26 21.45 -5.41
N ASN A 38 -4.93 20.20 -5.78
CA ASN A 38 -3.67 19.53 -5.52
C ASN A 38 -2.72 19.53 -6.75
N LEU A 39 -2.95 20.35 -7.76
CA LEU A 39 -2.07 20.47 -8.93
C LEU A 39 -1.71 21.93 -9.19
N SER A 40 -0.55 22.17 -9.79
CA SER A 40 -0.10 23.50 -10.16
C SER A 40 -1.09 24.24 -11.09
N ILE A 41 -1.11 25.55 -11.01
CA ILE A 41 -2.03 26.40 -11.79
C ILE A 41 -1.47 26.59 -13.19
N VAL A 42 -2.24 26.25 -14.23
CA VAL A 42 -1.83 26.39 -15.64
C VAL A 42 -2.66 27.42 -16.40
N ALA A 43 -3.87 27.73 -15.95
CA ALA A 43 -4.81 28.73 -16.52
C ALA A 43 -5.08 28.56 -18.03
N ASN A 44 -5.08 27.35 -18.59
CA ASN A 44 -5.19 27.11 -20.03
C ASN A 44 -6.64 26.95 -20.53
N CYS A 45 -7.57 26.37 -19.73
CA CYS A 45 -8.94 26.12 -20.18
C CYS A 45 -9.79 27.41 -20.27
N ARG A 46 -9.47 28.41 -19.47
CA ARG A 46 -10.19 29.71 -19.40
C ARG A 46 -11.65 29.63 -18.97
N MET A 47 -12.15 28.53 -18.49
CA MET A 47 -13.53 28.38 -18.05
C MET A 47 -13.85 29.25 -16.81
N CYS A 48 -12.86 29.46 -15.94
CA CYS A 48 -12.98 30.23 -14.68
C CYS A 48 -12.86 31.76 -14.88
N LEU A 49 -13.20 32.30 -16.05
CA LEU A 49 -13.19 33.75 -16.28
C LEU A 49 -14.28 34.44 -15.48
N VAL A 50 -13.90 35.46 -14.69
CA VAL A 50 -14.76 36.30 -13.85
C VAL A 50 -14.52 37.76 -14.14
N GLU A 51 -15.52 38.60 -13.87
CA GLU A 51 -15.34 40.06 -13.94
C GLU A 51 -14.75 40.56 -12.61
N VAL A 52 -13.76 41.44 -12.70
CA VAL A 52 -13.19 42.13 -11.56
C VAL A 52 -13.33 43.62 -11.74
N ASP A 53 -13.82 44.30 -10.71
CA ASP A 53 -14.00 45.78 -10.76
C ASP A 53 -12.73 46.48 -11.27
N LYS A 54 -12.90 47.45 -12.19
CA LYS A 54 -11.82 48.22 -12.85
C LYS A 54 -10.93 47.39 -13.78
N ALA A 55 -11.10 46.07 -13.93
CA ALA A 55 -10.41 45.31 -14.96
C ALA A 55 -11.01 45.55 -16.34
N ARG A 56 -10.17 45.69 -17.36
CA ARG A 56 -10.62 45.95 -18.74
C ARG A 56 -11.22 44.75 -19.44
N LYS A 57 -11.02 43.56 -18.90
CA LYS A 57 -11.45 42.26 -19.46
C LYS A 57 -11.65 41.25 -18.34
N ALA A 58 -12.41 40.22 -18.58
CA ALA A 58 -12.53 39.07 -17.66
C ALA A 58 -11.16 38.43 -17.35
N LEU A 59 -10.93 38.07 -16.07
CA LEU A 59 -9.72 37.50 -15.57
C LEU A 59 -9.92 36.03 -15.14
N PRO A 60 -8.91 35.16 -15.29
CA PRO A 60 -9.02 33.77 -14.86
C PRO A 60 -8.91 33.68 -13.33
N ALA A 61 -9.98 33.27 -12.65
CA ALA A 61 -10.01 33.20 -11.19
C ALA A 61 -8.96 32.25 -10.60
N CYS A 62 -8.58 31.19 -11.32
CA CYS A 62 -7.57 30.23 -10.88
C CYS A 62 -6.13 30.81 -10.87
N ALA A 63 -5.87 31.89 -11.58
CA ALA A 63 -4.52 32.47 -11.73
C ALA A 63 -4.45 33.96 -11.42
N THR A 64 -5.49 34.49 -10.78
CA THR A 64 -5.54 35.88 -10.35
C THR A 64 -5.49 35.93 -8.84
N PRO A 65 -4.37 36.45 -8.24
CA PRO A 65 -4.26 36.60 -6.80
C PRO A 65 -5.25 37.64 -6.27
N VAL A 66 -5.72 37.43 -5.04
CA VAL A 66 -6.60 38.39 -4.37
C VAL A 66 -5.85 39.63 -3.93
N ALA A 67 -6.53 40.79 -3.94
CA ALA A 67 -5.95 42.06 -3.50
C ALA A 67 -6.95 42.84 -2.64
N GLU A 68 -6.43 43.72 -1.77
CA GLU A 68 -7.28 44.53 -0.87
C GLU A 68 -8.31 45.37 -1.63
N GLY A 69 -9.56 45.30 -1.19
CA GLY A 69 -10.70 46.01 -1.78
C GLY A 69 -11.16 45.45 -3.15
N MET A 70 -10.66 44.28 -3.57
CA MET A 70 -11.08 43.66 -4.83
C MET A 70 -12.55 43.27 -4.79
N LYS A 71 -13.28 43.60 -5.87
CA LYS A 71 -14.66 43.16 -6.10
C LYS A 71 -14.72 42.24 -7.29
N VAL A 72 -15.25 41.03 -7.10
CA VAL A 72 -15.34 39.98 -8.11
C VAL A 72 -16.79 39.63 -8.36
N PHE A 73 -17.16 39.51 -9.64
CA PHE A 73 -18.51 39.14 -10.08
C PHE A 73 -18.41 37.88 -10.94
N THR A 74 -18.97 36.78 -10.44
CA THR A 74 -18.91 35.46 -11.10
C THR A 74 -20.09 35.28 -12.07
N GLN A 75 -21.19 36.02 -11.87
CA GLN A 75 -22.44 35.91 -12.61
C GLN A 75 -22.79 37.16 -13.45
N SER A 76 -21.84 38.09 -13.67
CA SER A 76 -22.06 39.25 -14.51
C SER A 76 -22.22 38.86 -15.98
N GLU A 77 -22.81 39.77 -16.80
CA GLU A 77 -22.95 39.56 -18.26
C GLU A 77 -21.57 39.29 -18.91
N THR A 78 -20.55 40.02 -18.47
CA THR A 78 -19.14 39.86 -18.96
C THR A 78 -18.61 38.46 -18.64
N ALA A 79 -18.78 37.98 -17.43
CA ALA A 79 -18.31 36.66 -17.00
C ALA A 79 -19.08 35.57 -17.76
N LEU A 80 -20.41 35.62 -17.78
CA LEU A 80 -21.22 34.60 -18.45
C LEU A 80 -20.99 34.57 -19.97
N ALA A 81 -20.80 35.72 -20.63
CA ALA A 81 -20.49 35.78 -22.05
C ALA A 81 -19.11 35.14 -22.35
N ALA A 82 -18.13 35.40 -21.49
CA ALA A 82 -16.81 34.78 -21.63
C ALA A 82 -16.88 33.26 -21.42
N GLN A 83 -17.57 32.77 -20.38
CA GLN A 83 -17.74 31.36 -20.09
C GLN A 83 -18.49 30.61 -21.20
N ARG A 84 -19.55 31.22 -21.78
CA ARG A 84 -20.26 30.67 -22.95
C ARG A 84 -19.36 30.53 -24.16
N GLY A 85 -18.52 31.55 -24.44
CA GLY A 85 -17.55 31.50 -25.54
C GLY A 85 -16.50 30.40 -25.36
N VAL A 86 -16.02 30.19 -24.15
CA VAL A 86 -15.08 29.10 -23.81
C VAL A 86 -15.77 27.74 -23.98
N MET A 87 -16.99 27.60 -23.50
CA MET A 87 -17.74 26.35 -23.62
C MET A 87 -17.98 25.98 -25.09
N GLU A 88 -18.40 26.97 -25.93
CA GLU A 88 -18.55 26.75 -27.36
C GLU A 88 -17.24 26.27 -28.01
N PHE A 89 -16.10 26.90 -27.65
CA PHE A 89 -14.79 26.52 -28.16
C PHE A 89 -14.40 25.10 -27.77
N LEU A 90 -14.65 24.69 -26.54
CA LEU A 90 -14.33 23.32 -26.07
C LEU A 90 -15.20 22.26 -26.77
N LEU A 91 -16.43 22.58 -27.11
CA LEU A 91 -17.38 21.68 -27.76
C LEU A 91 -17.16 21.54 -29.29
N ILE A 92 -16.43 22.45 -29.94
CA ILE A 92 -16.18 22.43 -31.38
C ILE A 92 -15.70 21.04 -31.84
N ASN A 93 -14.66 20.52 -31.24
CA ASN A 93 -14.07 19.21 -31.62
C ASN A 93 -14.53 18.06 -30.72
N HIS A 94 -15.29 18.33 -29.67
CA HIS A 94 -15.73 17.25 -28.78
C HIS A 94 -16.77 16.35 -29.49
N PRO A 95 -16.58 15.00 -29.52
CA PRO A 95 -17.47 14.09 -30.22
C PRO A 95 -18.82 13.96 -29.47
N LEU A 96 -19.86 13.54 -30.19
CA LEU A 96 -21.19 13.30 -29.64
C LEU A 96 -21.32 11.89 -29.06
N ASP A 97 -20.36 11.52 -28.21
CA ASP A 97 -20.18 10.17 -27.68
C ASP A 97 -20.84 9.93 -26.31
N CYS A 98 -21.58 10.90 -25.74
CA CYS A 98 -22.17 10.76 -24.40
C CYS A 98 -22.92 9.44 -24.19
N PRO A 99 -23.69 8.90 -25.15
CA PRO A 99 -24.37 7.63 -24.99
C PRO A 99 -23.46 6.41 -24.81
N ILE A 100 -22.23 6.46 -25.35
CA ILE A 100 -21.23 5.37 -25.28
C ILE A 100 -20.02 5.75 -24.42
N CYS A 101 -19.97 6.94 -23.86
CA CYS A 101 -18.87 7.43 -23.03
C CYS A 101 -19.11 7.03 -21.57
N ASP A 102 -18.15 6.33 -20.94
CA ASP A 102 -18.28 5.91 -19.53
C ASP A 102 -18.36 7.08 -18.54
N GLN A 103 -17.86 8.27 -18.91
CA GLN A 103 -17.97 9.47 -18.11
C GLN A 103 -19.40 10.07 -18.11
N GLY A 104 -20.30 9.61 -18.98
CA GLY A 104 -21.67 10.13 -19.07
C GLY A 104 -22.43 10.01 -17.75
N GLY A 105 -22.89 11.16 -17.20
CA GLY A 105 -23.55 11.27 -15.90
C GLY A 105 -22.64 11.69 -14.74
N GLU A 106 -21.34 11.76 -14.93
CA GLU A 106 -20.36 12.31 -13.99
C GLU A 106 -19.28 13.15 -14.71
N CYS A 107 -19.66 13.75 -15.85
CA CYS A 107 -18.76 14.46 -16.75
C CYS A 107 -18.83 15.98 -16.48
N GLU A 108 -17.72 16.56 -15.98
CA GLU A 108 -17.64 18.01 -15.74
C GLU A 108 -17.99 18.83 -17.00
N LEU A 109 -17.58 18.36 -18.22
CA LEU A 109 -17.91 19.06 -19.46
C LEU A 109 -19.41 19.01 -19.76
N GLN A 110 -20.07 17.88 -19.52
CA GLN A 110 -21.51 17.72 -19.72
C GLN A 110 -22.30 18.66 -18.79
N ASP A 111 -21.97 18.66 -17.50
CA ASP A 111 -22.66 19.47 -16.49
C ASP A 111 -22.45 20.96 -16.75
N LEU A 112 -21.23 21.39 -17.01
CA LEU A 112 -20.92 22.78 -17.32
C LEU A 112 -21.51 23.20 -18.68
N SER A 113 -21.69 22.31 -19.65
CA SER A 113 -22.33 22.61 -20.90
C SER A 113 -23.85 22.89 -20.75
N LEU A 114 -24.49 22.21 -19.79
CA LEU A 114 -25.89 22.50 -19.43
C LEU A 114 -26.05 23.83 -18.72
N GLY A 115 -25.13 24.18 -17.82
CA GLY A 115 -25.17 25.43 -17.06
C GLY A 115 -24.75 26.68 -17.84
N TYR A 116 -23.72 26.57 -18.67
CA TYR A 116 -23.03 27.69 -19.31
C TYR A 116 -23.00 27.62 -20.85
N GLY A 117 -23.45 26.52 -21.44
CA GLY A 117 -23.44 26.33 -22.87
C GLY A 117 -24.62 26.98 -23.62
N SER A 118 -24.59 26.88 -24.95
CA SER A 118 -25.72 27.22 -25.83
C SER A 118 -26.43 25.94 -26.26
N GLY A 119 -27.74 25.97 -26.38
CA GLY A 119 -28.55 24.85 -26.90
C GLY A 119 -28.37 24.54 -28.38
N ILE A 120 -27.65 25.39 -29.13
CA ILE A 120 -27.45 25.26 -30.58
C ILE A 120 -25.97 25.37 -30.90
N SER A 121 -25.45 24.41 -31.65
CA SER A 121 -24.09 24.46 -32.21
C SER A 121 -24.10 25.27 -33.51
N ARG A 122 -23.14 26.20 -33.63
CA ARG A 122 -22.89 26.96 -34.87
C ARG A 122 -21.75 26.34 -35.70
N PHE A 123 -21.11 25.30 -35.20
CA PHE A 123 -20.00 24.64 -35.85
C PHE A 123 -20.52 23.60 -36.88
N SER A 124 -20.15 23.78 -38.15
CA SER A 124 -20.61 22.95 -39.29
C SER A 124 -19.47 22.13 -39.94
N GLU A 125 -18.25 22.32 -39.48
CA GLU A 125 -17.09 21.60 -40.03
C GLU A 125 -16.91 20.20 -39.41
N LYS A 126 -16.02 19.41 -39.99
CA LYS A 126 -15.70 18.08 -39.43
C LYS A 126 -14.95 18.20 -38.12
N LYS A 127 -15.38 17.43 -37.13
CA LYS A 127 -14.69 17.33 -35.84
C LYS A 127 -13.38 16.55 -36.01
N ARG A 128 -12.37 16.95 -35.22
CA ARG A 128 -11.09 16.26 -35.16
C ARG A 128 -11.25 14.83 -34.64
N VAL A 129 -10.45 13.90 -35.15
CA VAL A 129 -10.30 12.53 -34.63
C VAL A 129 -8.85 12.32 -34.23
N VAL A 130 -8.63 11.77 -33.06
CA VAL A 130 -7.29 11.43 -32.52
C VAL A 130 -7.22 9.93 -32.36
N LYS A 131 -6.08 9.33 -32.75
CA LYS A 131 -5.83 7.90 -32.57
C LYS A 131 -5.62 7.59 -31.09
N ASP A 132 -6.29 6.58 -30.59
CA ASP A 132 -6.07 6.07 -29.24
C ASP A 132 -4.77 5.28 -29.16
N LYS A 133 -4.07 5.39 -28.02
CA LYS A 133 -2.88 4.62 -27.70
C LYS A 133 -3.19 3.66 -26.56
N ASP A 134 -2.64 2.46 -26.61
CA ASP A 134 -2.69 1.56 -25.45
C ASP A 134 -1.65 2.01 -24.41
N ILE A 135 -2.11 2.28 -23.19
CA ILE A 135 -1.29 2.73 -22.06
C ILE A 135 -1.33 1.75 -20.89
N GLY A 136 -1.69 0.50 -21.14
CA GLY A 136 -1.66 -0.58 -20.16
C GLY A 136 -3.02 -1.19 -19.83
N PRO A 137 -3.06 -2.11 -18.88
CA PRO A 137 -4.27 -2.88 -18.52
C PRO A 137 -5.29 -2.10 -17.69
N LEU A 138 -4.90 -0.99 -17.05
CA LEU A 138 -5.70 -0.30 -16.06
C LEU A 138 -6.52 0.86 -16.65
N VAL A 139 -5.92 1.63 -17.56
CA VAL A 139 -6.50 2.86 -18.09
C VAL A 139 -6.81 2.72 -19.58
N GLN A 140 -8.02 3.12 -19.95
CA GLN A 140 -8.47 3.19 -21.34
C GLN A 140 -8.38 4.61 -21.86
N THR A 141 -7.89 4.77 -23.07
CA THR A 141 -7.83 6.05 -23.79
C THR A 141 -8.94 6.17 -24.84
N ASP A 142 -9.58 7.34 -24.90
CA ASP A 142 -10.50 7.79 -25.96
C ASP A 142 -10.16 9.27 -26.25
N MET A 143 -8.98 9.49 -26.85
CA MET A 143 -8.33 10.81 -26.89
C MET A 143 -9.03 11.83 -27.77
N THR A 144 -9.93 11.43 -28.65
CA THR A 144 -10.83 12.36 -29.38
C THR A 144 -11.69 13.18 -28.44
N ARG A 145 -12.00 12.67 -27.22
CA ARG A 145 -12.78 13.36 -26.18
C ARG A 145 -11.97 14.36 -25.35
N CYS A 146 -10.64 14.36 -25.48
CA CYS A 146 -9.73 15.17 -24.67
C CYS A 146 -9.94 16.69 -24.95
N ILE A 147 -10.10 17.47 -23.87
CA ILE A 147 -10.22 18.95 -23.91
C ILE A 147 -8.91 19.67 -23.56
N HIS A 148 -7.79 18.97 -23.54
CA HIS A 148 -6.44 19.49 -23.31
C HIS A 148 -6.27 20.27 -21.99
N CYS A 149 -6.98 19.87 -20.93
CA CYS A 149 -6.90 20.50 -19.60
C CYS A 149 -5.53 20.29 -18.92
N THR A 150 -4.76 19.32 -19.37
CA THR A 150 -3.43 18.93 -18.85
C THR A 150 -3.40 18.45 -17.39
N ARG A 151 -4.55 18.15 -16.76
CA ARG A 151 -4.55 17.58 -15.39
C ARG A 151 -3.72 16.30 -15.31
N CYS A 152 -3.90 15.35 -16.24
CA CYS A 152 -3.17 14.08 -16.28
C CYS A 152 -1.65 14.27 -16.48
N VAL A 153 -1.22 15.23 -17.30
CA VAL A 153 0.20 15.55 -17.51
C VAL A 153 0.84 16.09 -16.24
N ARG A 154 0.18 17.05 -15.59
CA ARG A 154 0.67 17.63 -14.33
C ARG A 154 0.64 16.62 -13.19
N PHE A 155 -0.41 15.80 -13.11
CA PHE A 155 -0.47 14.68 -12.15
C PHE A 155 0.76 13.77 -12.29
N GLY A 156 1.06 13.31 -13.50
CA GLY A 156 2.25 12.48 -13.75
C GLY A 156 3.53 13.14 -13.25
N GLN A 157 3.72 14.42 -13.53
CA GLN A 157 4.95 15.16 -13.17
C GLN A 157 5.04 15.53 -11.68
N GLU A 158 3.93 15.95 -11.06
CA GLU A 158 3.91 16.55 -9.74
C GLU A 158 3.57 15.55 -8.63
N ILE A 159 2.66 14.60 -8.91
CA ILE A 159 2.16 13.63 -7.94
C ILE A 159 2.82 12.28 -8.13
N ALA A 160 2.75 11.71 -9.33
CA ALA A 160 3.35 10.40 -9.63
C ALA A 160 4.89 10.44 -9.80
N GLY A 161 5.47 11.62 -10.05
CA GLY A 161 6.91 11.80 -10.21
C GLY A 161 7.47 11.39 -11.57
N ILE A 162 6.61 11.04 -12.54
CA ILE A 162 7.02 10.50 -13.85
C ILE A 162 6.40 11.28 -15.01
N LYS A 163 7.19 11.53 -16.06
CA LYS A 163 6.78 12.29 -17.24
C LYS A 163 6.41 11.40 -18.42
N GLU A 164 5.51 10.44 -18.20
CA GLU A 164 5.08 9.51 -19.28
C GLU A 164 4.06 10.16 -20.20
N LEU A 165 3.12 10.93 -19.63
CA LEU A 165 2.14 11.68 -20.39
C LEU A 165 2.68 13.07 -20.71
N GLY A 166 2.50 13.49 -21.96
CA GLY A 166 2.91 14.81 -22.45
C GLY A 166 1.94 15.36 -23.46
N ALA A 167 2.17 16.63 -23.82
CA ALA A 167 1.46 17.28 -24.92
C ALA A 167 2.39 17.36 -26.12
N THR A 168 1.99 16.75 -27.25
CA THR A 168 2.69 16.82 -28.52
C THR A 168 1.90 17.68 -29.51
N GLY A 169 2.58 18.28 -30.50
CA GLY A 169 1.93 19.17 -31.46
C GLY A 169 1.54 20.52 -30.85
N ARG A 170 0.77 21.31 -31.59
CA ARG A 170 0.23 22.61 -31.15
C ARG A 170 -1.08 22.97 -31.86
N GLY A 171 -1.84 23.86 -31.27
CA GLY A 171 -3.13 24.32 -31.82
C GLY A 171 -4.11 23.15 -31.92
N GLU A 172 -4.77 23.01 -33.07
CA GLU A 172 -5.72 21.93 -33.33
C GLU A 172 -5.07 20.54 -33.45
N HIS A 173 -3.76 20.48 -33.66
CA HIS A 173 -2.99 19.25 -33.73
C HIS A 173 -2.33 18.87 -32.40
N MET A 174 -2.66 19.56 -31.34
CA MET A 174 -2.17 19.19 -30.00
C MET A 174 -2.84 17.90 -29.53
N GLU A 175 -2.02 16.96 -29.06
CA GLU A 175 -2.45 15.67 -28.53
C GLU A 175 -1.83 15.41 -27.18
N ILE A 176 -2.60 14.84 -26.24
CA ILE A 176 -2.11 14.34 -24.96
C ILE A 176 -1.94 12.82 -25.10
N GLY A 177 -0.81 12.31 -24.64
CA GLY A 177 -0.52 10.87 -24.67
C GLY A 177 0.93 10.57 -24.31
N THR A 178 1.28 9.30 -24.37
CA THR A 178 2.68 8.84 -24.27
C THR A 178 3.41 9.12 -25.57
N TYR A 179 4.70 9.43 -25.51
CA TYR A 179 5.52 9.65 -26.70
C TYR A 179 5.68 8.35 -27.51
N VAL A 180 5.96 7.26 -26.80
CA VAL A 180 6.00 5.89 -27.33
C VAL A 180 4.87 5.09 -26.67
N GLU A 181 4.26 4.15 -27.40
CA GLU A 181 3.24 3.26 -26.81
C GLU A 181 3.90 2.35 -25.78
N HIS A 182 3.56 2.52 -24.51
CA HIS A 182 3.96 1.67 -23.38
C HIS A 182 2.95 1.81 -22.25
N SER A 183 2.93 0.83 -21.35
CA SER A 183 2.13 0.91 -20.12
C SER A 183 2.64 2.02 -19.22
N LEU A 184 1.74 2.69 -18.51
CA LEU A 184 2.10 3.59 -17.44
C LEU A 184 2.74 2.78 -16.30
N ALA A 185 3.89 3.24 -15.81
CA ALA A 185 4.68 2.53 -14.80
C ALA A 185 4.51 3.09 -13.38
N SER A 186 3.61 4.04 -13.15
CA SER A 186 3.36 4.56 -11.81
C SER A 186 2.29 3.76 -11.10
N GLU A 187 2.56 3.43 -9.85
CA GLU A 187 1.63 2.82 -8.89
C GLU A 187 0.41 3.68 -8.55
N LEU A 188 0.40 4.93 -9.04
CA LEU A 188 -0.69 5.89 -8.89
C LEU A 188 -1.43 6.18 -10.20
N SER A 189 -1.14 5.43 -11.26
CA SER A 189 -1.59 5.73 -12.64
C SER A 189 -3.11 5.84 -12.77
N GLY A 190 -3.87 5.06 -12.02
CA GLY A 190 -5.34 5.07 -12.04
C GLY A 190 -5.99 6.38 -11.60
N ASN A 191 -5.28 7.26 -10.89
CA ASN A 191 -5.84 8.57 -10.49
C ASN A 191 -6.11 9.49 -11.67
N ILE A 192 -5.46 9.28 -12.83
CA ILE A 192 -5.77 10.07 -14.04
C ILE A 192 -7.20 9.84 -14.54
N ILE A 193 -7.85 8.75 -14.13
CA ILE A 193 -9.26 8.47 -14.43
C ILE A 193 -10.15 9.48 -13.71
N ASP A 194 -9.93 9.66 -12.40
CA ASP A 194 -10.78 10.52 -11.55
C ASP A 194 -10.58 12.01 -11.87
N ILE A 195 -9.34 12.43 -12.15
CA ILE A 195 -9.04 13.83 -12.44
C ILE A 195 -9.33 14.25 -13.87
N CYS A 196 -9.59 13.29 -14.77
CA CYS A 196 -9.96 13.62 -16.14
C CYS A 196 -11.40 14.18 -16.18
N PRO A 197 -11.60 15.47 -16.56
CA PRO A 197 -12.92 16.09 -16.51
C PRO A 197 -13.87 15.58 -17.60
N VAL A 198 -13.39 14.68 -18.46
CA VAL A 198 -14.13 14.12 -19.60
C VAL A 198 -13.76 12.64 -19.77
N GLY A 199 -14.52 11.91 -20.57
CA GLY A 199 -14.27 10.48 -20.83
C GLY A 199 -13.12 10.19 -21.78
N ALA A 200 -12.01 10.95 -21.71
CA ALA A 200 -10.82 10.71 -22.51
C ALA A 200 -9.90 9.64 -21.87
N LEU A 201 -9.89 9.58 -20.54
CA LEU A 201 -9.19 8.58 -19.74
C LEU A 201 -10.22 7.95 -18.80
N THR A 202 -10.42 6.64 -18.92
CA THR A 202 -11.43 5.89 -18.16
C THR A 202 -10.87 4.58 -17.65
N SER A 203 -11.54 3.94 -16.69
CA SER A 203 -11.13 2.64 -16.18
C SER A 203 -11.34 1.55 -17.22
N LYS A 204 -10.26 0.89 -17.66
CA LYS A 204 -10.34 -0.21 -18.64
C LYS A 204 -11.15 -1.40 -18.10
N PRO A 205 -10.97 -1.84 -16.83
CA PRO A 205 -11.77 -2.91 -16.24
C PRO A 205 -13.25 -2.57 -16.03
N PHE A 206 -13.59 -1.30 -15.85
CA PHE A 206 -14.97 -0.85 -15.61
C PHE A 206 -15.72 -0.49 -16.90
N ARG A 207 -15.03 -0.42 -18.05
CA ARG A 207 -15.59 0.06 -19.33
C ARG A 207 -16.92 -0.60 -19.67
N TYR A 208 -17.95 0.23 -19.95
CA TYR A 208 -19.31 -0.14 -20.35
C TYR A 208 -20.10 -0.98 -19.33
N LYS A 209 -19.72 -0.97 -18.05
CA LYS A 209 -20.39 -1.80 -17.02
C LYS A 209 -21.59 -1.15 -16.37
N ALA A 210 -21.51 0.13 -16.02
CA ALA A 210 -22.58 0.85 -15.34
C ALA A 210 -22.49 2.36 -15.59
N ARG A 211 -23.59 3.07 -15.31
CA ARG A 211 -23.65 4.53 -15.26
C ARG A 211 -23.55 5.00 -13.80
N ALA A 212 -23.06 6.25 -13.60
CA ALA A 212 -22.88 6.80 -12.26
C ALA A 212 -24.17 6.78 -11.45
N TRP A 213 -25.32 7.13 -12.04
CA TRP A 213 -26.64 7.15 -11.37
C TRP A 213 -27.22 5.76 -11.07
N GLU A 214 -26.65 4.68 -11.60
CA GLU A 214 -27.04 3.31 -11.29
C GLU A 214 -26.35 2.76 -10.05
N MET A 215 -25.36 3.49 -9.54
CA MET A 215 -24.50 3.04 -8.47
C MET A 215 -24.78 3.76 -7.15
N THR A 216 -24.56 3.06 -6.05
CA THR A 216 -24.56 3.60 -4.70
C THR A 216 -23.13 3.67 -4.19
N SER A 217 -22.76 4.80 -3.57
CA SER A 217 -21.45 4.99 -2.95
C SER A 217 -21.46 4.58 -1.48
N HIS A 218 -20.40 3.88 -1.06
CA HIS A 218 -20.18 3.46 0.31
C HIS A 218 -18.77 3.86 0.74
N PRO A 219 -18.64 4.72 1.80
CA PRO A 219 -17.33 5.07 2.33
C PRO A 219 -16.64 3.85 2.96
N SER A 220 -15.36 3.69 2.66
CA SER A 220 -14.53 2.59 3.15
C SER A 220 -13.07 3.00 3.31
N ILE A 221 -12.23 2.08 3.73
CA ILE A 221 -10.80 2.26 3.93
C ILE A 221 -10.05 1.19 3.15
N ALA A 222 -8.98 1.56 2.47
CA ALA A 222 -8.09 0.61 1.79
C ALA A 222 -7.31 -0.23 2.82
N MET A 223 -7.13 -1.52 2.52
CA MET A 223 -6.58 -2.50 3.47
C MET A 223 -5.16 -2.96 3.13
N HIS A 224 -4.59 -2.52 2.02
CA HIS A 224 -3.42 -3.17 1.43
C HIS A 224 -2.07 -2.63 1.92
N ASP A 225 -2.06 -1.46 2.58
CA ASP A 225 -0.88 -0.87 3.21
C ASP A 225 -1.23 -0.14 4.51
N ALA A 226 -0.21 0.35 5.20
CA ALA A 226 -0.34 0.99 6.50
C ALA A 226 -0.92 2.42 6.47
N VAL A 227 -1.11 3.00 5.29
CA VAL A 227 -1.67 4.36 5.16
C VAL A 227 -3.15 4.38 5.55
N GLY A 228 -3.91 3.35 5.17
CA GLY A 228 -5.34 3.30 5.40
C GLY A 228 -6.07 4.38 4.58
N SER A 229 -5.84 4.43 3.28
CA SER A 229 -6.41 5.43 2.37
C SER A 229 -7.92 5.42 2.39
N SER A 230 -8.52 6.61 2.44
CA SER A 230 -9.98 6.78 2.36
C SER A 230 -10.46 6.51 0.93
N VAL A 231 -11.42 5.59 0.79
CA VAL A 231 -11.98 5.19 -0.51
C VAL A 231 -13.49 5.22 -0.51
N GLU A 232 -14.07 5.26 -1.69
CA GLU A 232 -15.49 4.99 -1.91
C GLU A 232 -15.66 3.75 -2.78
N ILE A 233 -16.47 2.82 -2.29
CA ILE A 233 -16.85 1.61 -3.02
C ILE A 233 -18.18 1.89 -3.70
N HIS A 234 -18.17 1.90 -5.03
CA HIS A 234 -19.38 2.05 -5.82
C HIS A 234 -19.98 0.69 -6.12
N THR A 235 -21.25 0.52 -5.76
CA THR A 235 -21.98 -0.75 -5.93
C THR A 235 -23.19 -0.59 -6.82
N ARG A 236 -23.55 -1.64 -7.56
CA ARG A 236 -24.83 -1.75 -8.24
C ARG A 236 -25.49 -3.04 -7.81
N GLN A 237 -26.64 -2.95 -7.15
CA GLN A 237 -27.27 -4.08 -6.45
C GLN A 237 -26.31 -4.63 -5.37
N ASN A 238 -25.85 -5.87 -5.50
CA ASN A 238 -24.90 -6.51 -4.58
C ASN A 238 -23.51 -6.70 -5.22
N ASP A 239 -23.18 -5.96 -6.27
CA ASP A 239 -21.90 -6.07 -6.98
C ASP A 239 -21.04 -4.83 -6.74
N VAL A 240 -19.78 -5.03 -6.38
CA VAL A 240 -18.78 -3.96 -6.40
C VAL A 240 -18.43 -3.68 -7.86
N MET A 241 -18.65 -2.44 -8.29
CA MET A 241 -18.44 -2.00 -9.66
C MET A 241 -17.08 -1.32 -9.85
N ARG A 242 -16.67 -0.48 -8.90
CA ARG A 242 -15.37 0.21 -8.87
C ARG A 242 -15.05 0.73 -7.47
N VAL A 243 -13.79 1.04 -7.25
CA VAL A 243 -13.30 1.78 -6.08
C VAL A 243 -12.66 3.08 -6.57
N VAL A 244 -12.98 4.18 -5.90
CA VAL A 244 -12.46 5.52 -6.23
C VAL A 244 -11.91 6.20 -4.98
N ALA A 245 -11.10 7.23 -5.15
CA ALA A 245 -10.59 8.02 -4.05
C ALA A 245 -11.72 8.78 -3.36
N ARG A 246 -11.68 8.84 -2.03
CA ARG A 246 -12.46 9.77 -1.21
C ARG A 246 -11.52 10.83 -0.65
N ASP A 247 -11.86 12.09 -0.84
CA ASP A 247 -11.07 13.20 -0.34
C ASP A 247 -10.86 13.12 1.18
N ASN A 248 -9.59 13.09 1.59
CA ASN A 248 -9.16 13.17 2.97
C ASN A 248 -7.76 13.81 3.01
N GLU A 249 -7.69 15.11 3.28
CA GLU A 249 -6.45 15.89 3.20
C GLU A 249 -5.35 15.35 4.12
N SER A 250 -5.71 14.91 5.32
CA SER A 250 -4.74 14.40 6.31
C SER A 250 -4.16 13.04 5.95
N VAL A 251 -4.86 12.20 5.17
CA VAL A 251 -4.42 10.84 4.84
C VAL A 251 -3.96 10.77 3.38
N ASN A 252 -4.89 10.78 2.45
CA ASN A 252 -4.63 10.48 1.05
C ASN A 252 -4.89 11.67 0.10
N GLN A 253 -5.20 12.88 0.61
CA GLN A 253 -5.67 14.00 -0.22
C GLN A 253 -6.83 13.56 -1.12
N SER A 254 -6.61 13.53 -2.43
CA SER A 254 -7.56 13.05 -3.44
C SER A 254 -7.06 11.80 -4.18
N TRP A 255 -6.06 11.09 -3.64
CA TRP A 255 -5.34 10.04 -4.36
C TRP A 255 -5.48 8.68 -3.70
N ILE A 256 -5.41 7.60 -4.51
CA ILE A 256 -5.27 6.21 -4.05
C ILE A 256 -4.30 5.45 -4.95
N SER A 257 -3.72 4.37 -4.44
CA SER A 257 -2.87 3.51 -5.24
C SER A 257 -3.68 2.68 -6.25
N ASP A 258 -3.02 2.23 -7.31
CA ASP A 258 -3.64 1.33 -8.29
C ASP A 258 -4.00 -0.01 -7.63
N ARG A 259 -3.24 -0.44 -6.64
CA ARG A 259 -3.55 -1.59 -5.80
C ARG A 259 -4.90 -1.42 -5.09
N ASP A 260 -5.12 -0.29 -4.42
CA ASP A 260 -6.37 0.00 -3.72
C ASP A 260 -7.55 0.15 -4.68
N ARG A 261 -7.29 0.75 -5.85
CA ARG A 261 -8.31 1.01 -6.87
C ARG A 261 -8.83 -0.25 -7.56
N PHE A 262 -7.95 -1.22 -7.83
CA PHE A 262 -8.27 -2.36 -8.71
C PHE A 262 -8.29 -3.71 -8.01
N SER A 263 -7.92 -3.80 -6.73
CA SER A 263 -7.98 -5.05 -5.95
C SER A 263 -9.37 -5.68 -5.93
N TYR A 264 -10.43 -4.86 -5.95
CA TYR A 264 -11.83 -5.34 -5.94
C TYR A 264 -12.16 -6.33 -7.06
N LEU A 265 -11.37 -6.35 -8.14
CA LEU A 265 -11.55 -7.30 -9.23
C LEU A 265 -11.33 -8.75 -8.78
N GLY A 266 -10.54 -8.96 -7.72
CA GLY A 266 -10.34 -10.25 -7.08
C GLY A 266 -11.60 -10.80 -6.39
N LEU A 267 -12.54 -9.94 -5.99
CA LEU A 267 -13.79 -10.37 -5.33
C LEU A 267 -14.61 -11.37 -6.14
N LYS A 268 -14.49 -11.35 -7.46
CA LYS A 268 -15.22 -12.24 -8.39
C LYS A 268 -14.36 -13.36 -8.97
N HIS A 269 -13.18 -13.59 -8.39
CA HIS A 269 -12.30 -14.68 -8.86
C HIS A 269 -12.96 -16.05 -8.62
N PRO A 270 -12.80 -17.03 -9.55
CA PRO A 270 -13.38 -18.37 -9.38
C PRO A 270 -12.91 -19.11 -8.13
N ASP A 271 -11.71 -18.83 -7.63
CA ASP A 271 -11.14 -19.47 -6.46
C ASP A 271 -11.70 -18.92 -5.12
N ARG A 272 -12.73 -18.05 -5.16
CA ARG A 272 -13.42 -17.64 -3.92
C ARG A 272 -14.01 -18.86 -3.20
N LEU A 273 -13.70 -18.96 -1.90
CA LEU A 273 -14.28 -19.97 -1.03
C LEU A 273 -15.70 -19.54 -0.66
N LEU A 274 -16.70 -20.33 -1.07
CA LEU A 274 -18.11 -19.95 -0.97
C LEU A 274 -18.89 -20.73 0.10
N HIS A 275 -18.44 -21.92 0.47
CA HIS A 275 -19.13 -22.80 1.41
C HIS A 275 -18.16 -23.35 2.45
N PRO A 276 -18.63 -23.59 3.70
CA PRO A 276 -17.84 -24.33 4.68
C PRO A 276 -17.55 -25.76 4.19
N MET A 277 -16.33 -26.22 4.41
CA MET A 277 -15.90 -27.55 4.01
C MET A 277 -15.15 -28.24 5.15
N ILE A 278 -15.33 -29.54 5.28
CA ILE A 278 -14.58 -30.40 6.20
C ILE A 278 -13.96 -31.55 5.44
N LYS A 279 -12.78 -32.00 5.87
CA LYS A 279 -12.10 -33.15 5.27
C LYS A 279 -12.37 -34.41 6.08
N GLN A 280 -13.07 -35.37 5.50
CA GLN A 280 -13.37 -36.62 6.15
C GLN A 280 -12.84 -37.78 5.30
N ASN A 281 -12.08 -38.68 5.92
CA ASN A 281 -11.44 -39.80 5.23
C ASN A 281 -10.58 -39.40 4.02
N GLY A 282 -9.97 -38.20 4.09
CA GLY A 282 -9.14 -37.67 3.02
C GLY A 282 -9.89 -36.92 1.89
N GLU A 283 -11.23 -36.88 1.94
CA GLU A 283 -12.06 -36.23 0.93
C GLU A 283 -12.73 -34.97 1.47
N TRP A 284 -12.79 -33.90 0.67
CA TRP A 284 -13.48 -32.67 1.00
C TRP A 284 -15.00 -32.83 0.85
N GLN A 285 -15.74 -32.41 1.87
CA GLN A 285 -17.20 -32.39 1.88
C GLN A 285 -17.70 -30.99 2.24
N THR A 286 -18.53 -30.42 1.37
CA THR A 286 -19.30 -29.24 1.69
C THR A 286 -20.29 -29.53 2.80
N THR A 287 -20.38 -28.69 3.81
CA THR A 287 -21.26 -28.86 4.97
C THR A 287 -21.90 -27.55 5.40
N ASP A 288 -22.77 -27.57 6.38
CA ASP A 288 -23.32 -26.36 6.99
C ASP A 288 -22.37 -25.75 8.03
N TRP A 289 -22.59 -24.49 8.35
CA TRP A 289 -21.76 -23.72 9.29
C TRP A 289 -21.69 -24.35 10.68
N GLN A 290 -22.80 -24.87 11.21
CA GLN A 290 -22.84 -25.44 12.55
C GLN A 290 -21.90 -26.65 12.63
N THR A 291 -22.05 -27.56 11.68
CA THR A 291 -21.22 -28.77 11.58
C THR A 291 -19.76 -28.45 11.42
N ALA A 292 -19.40 -27.48 10.53
CA ALA A 292 -18.01 -27.11 10.31
C ALA A 292 -17.37 -26.47 11.55
N LEU A 293 -18.09 -25.58 12.23
CA LEU A 293 -17.59 -24.91 13.44
C LEU A 293 -17.46 -25.87 14.63
N GLU A 294 -18.43 -26.79 14.81
CA GLU A 294 -18.33 -27.83 15.84
C GLU A 294 -17.16 -28.77 15.57
N PHE A 295 -16.94 -29.18 14.32
CA PHE A 295 -15.81 -30.01 13.93
C PHE A 295 -14.48 -29.31 14.20
N ALA A 296 -14.36 -28.03 13.87
CA ALA A 296 -13.16 -27.22 14.16
C ALA A 296 -12.86 -27.13 15.67
N VAL A 297 -13.89 -26.84 16.48
CA VAL A 297 -13.73 -26.72 17.93
C VAL A 297 -13.41 -28.06 18.58
N GLU A 298 -14.03 -29.17 18.15
CA GLU A 298 -13.78 -30.51 18.68
C GLU A 298 -12.37 -30.99 18.33
N GLY A 299 -11.92 -30.77 17.08
CA GLY A 299 -10.55 -31.08 16.66
C GLY A 299 -9.50 -30.36 17.51
N LEU A 300 -9.64 -29.04 17.72
CA LEU A 300 -8.74 -28.28 18.58
C LEU A 300 -8.78 -28.75 20.06
N LYS A 301 -9.98 -29.07 20.59
CA LYS A 301 -10.12 -29.64 21.94
C LYS A 301 -9.41 -30.99 22.06
N HIS A 302 -9.50 -31.82 21.03
CA HIS A 302 -8.79 -33.11 20.98
C HIS A 302 -7.28 -32.93 21.05
N VAL A 303 -6.72 -32.03 20.22
CA VAL A 303 -5.28 -31.70 20.26
C VAL A 303 -4.88 -31.15 21.62
N LYS A 304 -5.62 -30.20 22.18
CA LYS A 304 -5.37 -29.65 23.52
C LYS A 304 -5.34 -30.74 24.59
N THR A 305 -6.30 -31.67 24.56
CA THR A 305 -6.40 -32.73 25.57
C THR A 305 -5.27 -33.74 25.47
N LYS A 306 -4.85 -34.07 24.24
CA LYS A 306 -3.84 -35.10 23.96
C LYS A 306 -2.42 -34.57 24.06
N ASN A 307 -2.18 -33.34 23.58
CA ASN A 307 -0.85 -32.80 23.34
C ASN A 307 -0.53 -31.57 24.19
N GLY A 308 -1.55 -30.86 24.69
CA GLY A 308 -1.40 -29.58 25.40
C GLY A 308 -1.87 -28.39 24.54
N ALA A 309 -2.14 -27.26 25.21
CA ALA A 309 -2.59 -26.04 24.54
C ALA A 309 -1.44 -25.29 23.83
N ASP A 310 -0.23 -25.53 24.27
CA ASP A 310 1.01 -25.03 23.67
C ASP A 310 1.32 -25.65 22.29
N GLN A 311 0.63 -26.74 21.95
CA GLN A 311 0.71 -27.39 20.64
C GLN A 311 -0.31 -26.83 19.63
N ILE A 312 -0.99 -25.74 19.96
CA ILE A 312 -1.91 -25.03 19.07
C ILE A 312 -1.29 -23.68 18.74
N ALA A 313 -1.24 -23.31 17.46
CA ALA A 313 -0.88 -21.97 17.01
C ALA A 313 -2.01 -21.30 16.23
N GLY A 314 -2.04 -19.99 16.30
CA GLY A 314 -2.92 -19.17 15.47
C GLY A 314 -2.13 -18.08 14.75
N LEU A 315 -2.24 -18.03 13.45
CA LEU A 315 -1.65 -17.00 12.61
C LEU A 315 -2.73 -16.27 11.84
N ILE A 316 -2.62 -14.95 11.78
CA ILE A 316 -3.62 -14.08 11.16
C ILE A 316 -2.93 -13.10 10.20
N SER A 317 -3.55 -12.86 9.04
CA SER A 317 -3.05 -11.90 8.05
C SER A 317 -2.98 -10.47 8.63
N PRO A 318 -1.96 -9.69 8.31
CA PRO A 318 -1.90 -8.28 8.69
C PRO A 318 -2.99 -7.41 8.04
N THR A 319 -3.72 -7.93 7.05
CA THR A 319 -4.87 -7.24 6.43
C THR A 319 -6.18 -7.38 7.22
N ALA A 320 -6.19 -8.16 8.29
CA ALA A 320 -7.38 -8.35 9.13
C ALA A 320 -7.79 -7.05 9.85
N THR A 321 -9.06 -6.95 10.21
CA THR A 321 -9.56 -5.82 11.00
C THR A 321 -9.14 -5.93 12.47
N LEU A 322 -9.16 -4.80 13.16
CA LEU A 322 -8.90 -4.70 14.61
C LEU A 322 -9.78 -5.69 15.39
N GLU A 323 -11.05 -5.78 15.02
CA GLU A 323 -12.05 -6.61 15.68
C GLU A 323 -11.79 -8.10 15.44
N GLU A 324 -11.39 -8.45 14.25
CA GLU A 324 -11.01 -9.84 13.91
C GLU A 324 -9.77 -10.27 14.69
N ALA A 325 -8.75 -9.43 14.71
CA ALA A 325 -7.52 -9.69 15.46
C ALA A 325 -7.78 -9.84 16.97
N TYR A 326 -8.61 -8.95 17.53
CA TYR A 326 -8.98 -9.01 18.95
C TYR A 326 -9.74 -10.31 19.30
N LEU A 327 -10.74 -10.67 18.52
CA LEU A 327 -11.50 -11.90 18.76
C LEU A 327 -10.67 -13.17 18.50
N PHE A 328 -9.77 -13.14 17.51
CA PHE A 328 -8.88 -14.25 17.19
C PHE A 328 -7.94 -14.57 18.35
N GLN A 329 -7.22 -13.56 18.86
CA GLN A 329 -6.34 -13.78 19.98
C GLN A 329 -7.12 -14.11 21.27
N LYS A 330 -8.28 -13.48 21.51
CA LYS A 330 -9.14 -13.75 22.67
C LYS A 330 -9.61 -15.19 22.66
N TRP A 331 -10.03 -15.73 21.51
CA TRP A 331 -10.48 -17.10 21.36
C TRP A 331 -9.36 -18.11 21.64
N LEU A 332 -8.18 -17.93 21.02
CA LEU A 332 -7.03 -18.83 21.18
C LEU A 332 -6.46 -18.81 22.60
N ARG A 333 -6.38 -17.63 23.23
CA ARG A 333 -5.95 -17.52 24.63
C ARG A 333 -6.92 -18.22 25.59
N ASN A 334 -8.22 -18.24 25.30
CA ASN A 334 -9.19 -19.04 26.05
C ASN A 334 -9.02 -20.55 25.85
N PHE A 335 -8.45 -20.97 24.70
CA PHE A 335 -7.95 -22.36 24.56
C PHE A 335 -6.72 -22.62 25.40
N GLY A 336 -5.97 -21.60 25.82
CA GLY A 336 -4.75 -21.69 26.59
C GLY A 336 -3.46 -21.52 25.76
N SER A 337 -3.57 -21.27 24.45
CA SER A 337 -2.43 -21.02 23.59
C SER A 337 -1.99 -19.55 23.65
N GLN A 338 -0.67 -19.33 23.65
CA GLN A 338 -0.04 -18.02 23.47
C GLN A 338 0.68 -17.90 22.13
N ASN A 339 0.69 -18.97 21.31
CA ASN A 339 1.34 -19.02 20.00
C ASN A 339 0.47 -18.30 18.97
N ILE A 340 0.48 -16.97 18.99
CA ILE A 340 -0.39 -16.12 18.19
C ILE A 340 0.49 -15.03 17.58
N ASP A 341 0.49 -14.89 16.25
CA ASP A 341 1.23 -13.80 15.59
C ASP A 341 0.58 -13.39 14.26
N HIS A 342 0.89 -12.19 13.80
CA HIS A 342 0.49 -11.64 12.51
C HIS A 342 1.68 -11.18 11.66
N ARG A 343 2.90 -11.18 12.22
CA ARG A 343 4.14 -10.72 11.57
C ARG A 343 4.75 -11.83 10.73
N LEU A 344 4.01 -12.28 9.73
CA LEU A 344 4.26 -13.54 9.01
C LEU A 344 5.57 -13.55 8.22
N ARG A 345 6.02 -12.38 7.74
CA ARG A 345 7.23 -12.22 6.91
C ARG A 345 8.46 -11.84 7.72
N GLN A 346 8.31 -11.52 9.00
CA GLN A 346 9.43 -11.20 9.88
C GLN A 346 10.24 -12.47 10.20
N GLN A 347 11.58 -12.35 10.26
CA GLN A 347 12.49 -13.45 10.53
C GLN A 347 13.25 -13.32 11.85
N ASP A 348 13.33 -12.09 12.39
CA ASP A 348 14.08 -11.80 13.62
C ASP A 348 13.19 -11.08 14.62
N PHE A 349 12.98 -11.73 15.76
CA PHE A 349 12.16 -11.31 16.87
C PHE A 349 12.98 -11.07 18.14
N SER A 350 14.31 -10.92 18.03
CA SER A 350 15.20 -10.76 19.18
C SER A 350 14.93 -9.48 19.99
N ASP A 351 14.32 -8.47 19.37
CA ASP A 351 13.88 -7.23 20.00
C ASP A 351 12.41 -7.26 20.48
N ALA A 352 11.79 -8.44 20.58
CA ALA A 352 10.41 -8.56 21.04
C ALA A 352 10.21 -7.95 22.43
N GLY A 353 9.16 -7.13 22.57
CA GLY A 353 8.90 -6.32 23.78
C GLY A 353 9.66 -4.98 23.81
N HIS A 354 10.43 -4.66 22.78
CA HIS A 354 11.11 -3.37 22.58
C HIS A 354 10.63 -2.66 21.31
N GLU A 355 9.56 -3.15 20.69
CA GLU A 355 9.01 -2.60 19.46
C GLU A 355 8.63 -1.13 19.64
N GLN A 356 8.96 -0.32 18.63
CA GLN A 356 8.66 1.09 18.60
C GLN A 356 7.67 1.40 17.49
N PHE A 357 6.44 1.72 17.87
CA PHE A 357 5.41 2.19 16.96
C PHE A 357 5.20 3.68 17.22
N ASN A 358 5.85 4.50 16.42
CA ASN A 358 5.73 5.95 16.52
C ASN A 358 4.70 6.45 15.51
N PRO A 359 3.65 7.16 15.95
CA PRO A 359 2.69 7.75 15.02
C PRO A 359 3.35 8.81 14.15
N ILE A 360 2.94 8.87 12.90
CA ILE A 360 3.35 9.92 11.97
C ILE A 360 2.13 10.37 11.15
N CYS A 361 1.83 11.66 11.21
CA CYS A 361 0.86 12.26 10.30
C CYS A 361 1.48 12.44 8.93
N LEU A 362 0.78 12.04 7.87
CA LEU A 362 1.32 12.14 6.51
C LEU A 362 1.57 13.60 6.08
N GLU A 363 0.78 14.55 6.58
CA GLU A 363 1.02 15.98 6.36
C GLU A 363 2.37 16.44 6.91
N GLU A 364 2.78 15.91 8.07
CA GLU A 364 4.06 16.25 8.69
C GLU A 364 5.27 15.70 7.90
N VAL A 365 5.06 14.64 7.09
CA VAL A 365 6.12 14.09 6.22
C VAL A 365 6.51 15.07 5.12
N GLU A 366 5.57 15.89 4.63
CA GLU A 366 5.85 16.93 3.64
C GLU A 366 6.79 18.03 4.18
N GLU A 367 6.80 18.23 5.49
CA GLU A 367 7.63 19.21 6.20
C GLU A 367 9.01 18.67 6.60
N CYS A 368 9.25 17.35 6.45
CA CYS A 368 10.53 16.75 6.75
C CYS A 368 11.62 17.24 5.79
N ASP A 369 12.72 17.75 6.35
CA ASP A 369 13.83 18.33 5.58
C ASP A 369 15.05 17.40 5.44
N ALA A 370 15.07 16.27 6.16
CA ALA A 370 16.12 15.26 6.12
C ALA A 370 15.48 13.86 6.28
N ILE A 371 15.45 13.06 5.22
CA ILE A 371 14.80 11.76 5.21
C ILE A 371 15.81 10.67 4.86
N VAL A 372 15.83 9.60 5.64
CA VAL A 372 16.61 8.39 5.33
C VAL A 372 15.63 7.22 5.16
N LEU A 373 15.66 6.61 3.97
CA LEU A 373 14.98 5.34 3.68
C LEU A 373 15.97 4.20 3.90
N LEU A 374 15.61 3.22 4.71
CA LEU A 374 16.48 2.10 5.08
C LEU A 374 15.82 0.77 4.72
N GLY A 375 16.35 0.09 3.71
CA GLY A 375 15.76 -1.15 3.20
C GLY A 375 14.27 -0.99 2.87
N CYS A 376 13.93 0.11 2.20
CA CYS A 376 12.56 0.54 1.95
C CYS A 376 12.34 0.85 0.47
N ASN A 377 11.46 0.10 -0.19
CA ASN A 377 10.89 0.50 -1.46
C ASN A 377 9.54 1.17 -1.22
N VAL A 378 9.60 2.43 -0.79
CA VAL A 378 8.41 3.16 -0.32
C VAL A 378 7.30 3.26 -1.37
N ARG A 379 7.63 3.22 -2.68
CA ARG A 379 6.65 3.20 -3.78
C ARG A 379 5.83 1.91 -3.80
N SER A 380 6.47 0.77 -3.52
CA SER A 380 5.82 -0.53 -3.46
C SER A 380 5.08 -0.74 -2.14
N GLU A 381 5.70 -0.37 -1.03
CA GLU A 381 5.19 -0.63 0.31
C GLU A 381 4.02 0.31 0.67
N ALA A 382 4.19 1.61 0.49
CA ALA A 382 3.23 2.65 0.86
C ALA A 382 3.21 3.81 -0.17
N PRO A 383 2.53 3.65 -1.31
CA PRO A 383 2.56 4.61 -2.42
C PRO A 383 2.23 6.05 -2.05
N LEU A 384 1.30 6.26 -1.11
CA LEU A 384 0.93 7.61 -0.68
C LEU A 384 1.89 8.21 0.33
N LEU A 385 2.61 7.40 1.12
CA LEU A 385 3.77 7.88 1.87
C LEU A 385 4.89 8.29 0.91
N ALA A 386 5.14 7.53 -0.16
CA ALA A 386 6.09 7.91 -1.21
C ALA A 386 5.73 9.25 -1.85
N HIS A 387 4.43 9.49 -2.09
CA HIS A 387 3.95 10.78 -2.58
C HIS A 387 4.30 11.93 -1.61
N ARG A 388 4.06 11.77 -0.30
CA ARG A 388 4.37 12.81 0.70
C ARG A 388 5.89 13.07 0.81
N ILE A 389 6.72 12.04 0.78
CA ILE A 389 8.19 12.17 0.73
C ILE A 389 8.62 12.89 -0.56
N ARG A 390 7.98 12.61 -1.70
CA ARG A 390 8.23 13.30 -2.96
C ARG A 390 7.92 14.80 -2.87
N GLN A 391 6.83 15.18 -2.18
CA GLN A 391 6.51 16.59 -1.94
C GLN A 391 7.60 17.28 -1.11
N SER A 392 8.06 16.66 -0.04
CA SER A 392 9.21 17.15 0.74
C SER A 392 10.45 17.32 -0.14
N ALA A 393 10.80 16.32 -0.95
CA ALA A 393 11.96 16.38 -1.84
C ALA A 393 11.86 17.51 -2.87
N TYR A 394 10.69 17.77 -3.43
CA TYR A 394 10.46 18.90 -4.34
C TYR A 394 10.50 20.25 -3.62
N ALA A 395 10.17 20.30 -2.33
CA ALA A 395 10.33 21.49 -1.49
C ALA A 395 11.79 21.74 -1.05
N GLY A 396 12.71 20.82 -1.36
CA GLY A 396 14.15 20.91 -1.04
C GLY A 396 14.60 20.03 0.10
N GLY A 397 13.76 19.15 0.61
CA GLY A 397 14.12 18.11 1.58
C GLY A 397 15.15 17.15 1.00
N LEU A 398 16.13 16.76 1.80
CA LEU A 398 17.19 15.83 1.42
C LEU A 398 16.74 14.40 1.67
N VAL A 399 16.70 13.56 0.62
CA VAL A 399 16.33 12.14 0.72
C VAL A 399 17.56 11.28 0.45
N SER A 400 17.91 10.42 1.41
CA SER A 400 18.95 9.40 1.26
C SER A 400 18.32 8.01 1.30
N ASP A 401 18.62 7.17 0.30
CA ASP A 401 18.14 5.78 0.19
C ASP A 401 19.31 4.82 0.44
N ILE A 402 19.16 3.92 1.40
CA ILE A 402 20.11 2.87 1.75
C ILE A 402 19.40 1.53 1.50
N ASN A 403 19.81 0.80 0.46
CA ASN A 403 19.07 -0.38 0.05
C ASN A 403 20.00 -1.46 -0.51
N PHE A 404 19.48 -2.68 -0.71
CA PHE A 404 20.20 -3.83 -1.29
C PHE A 404 20.17 -3.82 -2.82
N PHE A 405 19.32 -3.02 -3.42
CA PHE A 405 19.28 -2.75 -4.85
C PHE A 405 18.84 -1.30 -5.10
N LYS A 406 19.20 -0.78 -6.26
CA LYS A 406 18.83 0.57 -6.64
C LYS A 406 17.34 0.64 -6.97
N THR A 407 16.58 1.42 -6.20
CA THR A 407 15.16 1.68 -6.43
C THR A 407 14.97 2.94 -7.28
N ASP A 408 14.01 2.93 -8.20
CA ASP A 408 13.55 4.15 -8.86
C ASP A 408 12.47 4.82 -8.01
N LEU A 409 12.86 5.76 -7.18
CA LEU A 409 11.97 6.45 -6.23
C LEU A 409 11.06 7.49 -6.90
N LEU A 410 11.29 7.84 -8.17
CA LEU A 410 10.56 8.87 -8.92
C LEU A 410 10.51 10.22 -8.18
N MET A 411 11.59 10.58 -7.47
CA MET A 411 11.76 11.84 -6.76
C MET A 411 13.23 12.27 -6.73
N PRO A 412 13.53 13.56 -6.52
CA PRO A 412 14.90 14.01 -6.24
C PRO A 412 15.48 13.26 -5.03
N THR A 413 16.63 12.66 -5.19
CA THR A 413 17.32 11.88 -4.16
C THR A 413 18.74 12.40 -4.01
N ASP A 414 19.13 12.77 -2.79
CA ASP A 414 20.49 13.30 -2.51
C ASP A 414 21.53 12.18 -2.63
N ARG A 415 21.21 11.00 -2.09
CA ARG A 415 22.07 9.81 -2.16
C ARG A 415 21.26 8.54 -2.34
N GLN A 416 21.79 7.64 -3.17
CA GLN A 416 21.39 6.24 -3.20
C GLN A 416 22.62 5.38 -2.91
N VAL A 417 22.57 4.63 -1.82
CA VAL A 417 23.67 3.78 -1.34
C VAL A 417 23.20 2.33 -1.44
N VAL A 418 23.69 1.64 -2.48
CA VAL A 418 23.39 0.22 -2.69
C VAL A 418 24.46 -0.59 -1.98
N VAL A 419 24.05 -1.50 -1.09
CA VAL A 419 24.93 -2.24 -0.18
C VAL A 419 24.47 -3.69 -0.03
N ASN A 420 25.41 -4.59 0.13
CA ASN A 420 25.09 -5.94 0.61
C ASN A 420 24.91 -5.94 2.15
N THR A 421 24.54 -7.09 2.71
CA THR A 421 24.27 -7.23 4.14
C THR A 421 25.45 -6.78 5.02
N ALA A 422 26.66 -7.22 4.71
CA ALA A 422 27.86 -6.86 5.49
C ALA A 422 28.17 -5.35 5.40
N GLN A 423 28.04 -4.79 4.21
CA GLN A 423 28.21 -3.35 3.97
C GLN A 423 27.13 -2.51 4.65
N LEU A 424 25.86 -3.01 4.75
CA LEU A 424 24.79 -2.34 5.46
C LEU A 424 25.13 -2.16 6.95
N PHE A 425 25.56 -3.21 7.61
CA PHE A 425 25.94 -3.12 9.03
C PHE A 425 27.17 -2.24 9.24
N ALA A 426 28.16 -2.31 8.34
CA ALA A 426 29.30 -1.40 8.39
C ALA A 426 28.90 0.06 8.24
N LEU A 427 27.98 0.35 7.30
CA LEU A 427 27.44 1.70 7.05
C LEU A 427 26.67 2.22 8.29
N LEU A 428 25.74 1.43 8.83
CA LEU A 428 24.97 1.81 10.02
C LEU A 428 25.87 2.04 11.23
N SER A 429 26.88 1.19 11.43
CA SER A 429 27.90 1.35 12.49
C SER A 429 28.73 2.62 12.29
N GLY A 430 29.08 2.95 11.04
CA GLY A 430 29.82 4.17 10.71
C GLY A 430 29.01 5.45 10.92
N ILE A 431 27.73 5.44 10.52
CA ILE A 431 26.79 6.56 10.80
C ILE A 431 26.64 6.74 12.31
N THR A 432 26.41 5.65 13.04
CA THR A 432 26.29 5.67 14.50
C THR A 432 27.56 6.24 15.15
N LYS A 433 28.74 5.79 14.71
CA LYS A 433 30.03 6.28 15.21
C LYS A 433 30.18 7.80 15.03
N ALA A 434 29.77 8.33 13.89
CA ALA A 434 29.85 9.77 13.65
C ALA A 434 28.99 10.58 14.63
N LEU A 435 27.92 9.97 15.20
CA LEU A 435 26.96 10.60 16.11
C LEU A 435 27.22 10.33 17.60
N LEU A 436 28.02 9.31 17.97
CA LEU A 436 28.21 8.90 19.38
C LEU A 436 28.79 10.01 20.29
N HIS A 437 29.44 11.03 19.71
CA HIS A 437 29.91 12.17 20.49
C HIS A 437 28.77 13.00 21.12
N LEU A 438 27.53 12.83 20.65
CA LEU A 438 26.33 13.53 21.12
C LEU A 438 25.79 12.93 22.44
N ASP A 439 26.02 11.62 22.71
CA ASP A 439 25.56 10.94 23.92
C ASP A 439 26.61 9.95 24.44
N LYS A 440 27.26 10.29 25.57
CA LYS A 440 28.33 9.47 26.20
C LYS A 440 27.82 8.15 26.78
N GLU A 441 26.59 8.10 27.28
CA GLU A 441 26.00 6.87 27.81
C GLU A 441 25.72 5.88 26.69
N ALA A 442 25.12 6.37 25.59
CA ALA A 442 24.93 5.56 24.39
C ALA A 442 26.27 5.09 23.83
N ALA A 443 27.30 5.95 23.76
CA ALA A 443 28.63 5.56 23.32
C ALA A 443 29.21 4.38 24.10
N ALA A 444 29.07 4.38 25.43
CA ALA A 444 29.55 3.29 26.28
C ALA A 444 28.76 1.99 26.06
N ALA A 445 27.44 2.09 25.94
CA ALA A 445 26.55 0.93 25.79
C ALA A 445 26.72 0.22 24.44
N TRP A 446 27.02 0.96 23.36
CA TRP A 446 27.10 0.44 21.99
C TRP A 446 28.54 0.23 21.47
N GLN A 447 29.54 0.48 22.28
CA GLN A 447 30.97 0.40 21.89
C GLN A 447 31.35 -0.95 21.28
N HIS A 448 30.75 -2.04 21.73
CA HIS A 448 31.07 -3.40 21.24
C HIS A 448 30.59 -3.67 19.82
N LEU A 449 29.61 -2.90 19.31
CA LEU A 449 29.05 -3.00 17.95
C LEU A 449 29.65 -1.99 16.98
N ILE A 450 30.42 -1.02 17.47
CA ILE A 450 30.94 0.08 16.66
C ILE A 450 32.45 -0.13 16.42
N PRO A 451 32.89 -0.25 15.16
CA PRO A 451 34.27 -0.47 14.82
C PRO A 451 35.17 0.73 15.20
N GLU A 452 36.45 0.48 15.47
CA GLU A 452 37.42 1.55 15.77
C GLU A 452 37.71 2.46 14.58
N LYS A 453 37.52 1.98 13.34
CA LYS A 453 37.72 2.72 12.09
C LYS A 453 36.93 4.02 12.05
N ALA A 454 37.53 5.09 11.56
CA ALA A 454 36.85 6.37 11.36
C ALA A 454 35.70 6.24 10.35
N ALA A 455 34.62 6.99 10.58
CA ALA A 455 33.50 7.02 9.66
C ALA A 455 33.93 7.58 8.30
N SER A 456 33.45 6.98 7.22
CA SER A 456 33.67 7.44 5.83
C SER A 456 32.94 8.77 5.56
N ALA A 457 33.26 9.41 4.45
CA ALA A 457 32.60 10.65 4.05
C ALA A 457 31.08 10.46 3.83
N THR A 458 30.66 9.33 3.28
CA THR A 458 29.24 8.98 3.09
C THR A 458 28.52 8.86 4.43
N GLU A 459 29.08 8.10 5.37
CA GLU A 459 28.54 7.91 6.72
C GLU A 459 28.44 9.24 7.49
N GLN A 460 29.47 10.07 7.44
CA GLN A 460 29.48 11.40 8.05
C GLN A 460 28.42 12.30 7.43
N ASN A 461 28.26 12.28 6.11
CA ASN A 461 27.28 13.12 5.43
C ASN A 461 25.84 12.73 5.79
N ILE A 462 25.50 11.43 5.85
CA ILE A 462 24.18 10.96 6.27
C ILE A 462 23.94 11.33 7.75
N ALA A 463 24.95 11.14 8.61
CA ALA A 463 24.87 11.52 10.02
C ALA A 463 24.61 13.02 10.18
N MET A 464 25.33 13.88 9.44
CA MET A 464 25.15 15.33 9.48
C MET A 464 23.80 15.77 8.88
N GLN A 465 23.33 15.10 7.83
CA GLN A 465 22.01 15.36 7.24
C GLN A 465 20.92 15.21 8.30
N LEU A 466 20.90 14.10 9.05
CA LEU A 466 19.93 13.86 10.11
C LEU A 466 20.13 14.79 11.31
N ALA A 467 21.38 15.02 11.75
CA ALA A 467 21.66 15.84 12.92
C ALA A 467 21.39 17.35 12.72
N ASN A 468 21.45 17.84 11.48
CA ASN A 468 21.20 19.24 11.14
C ASN A 468 19.77 19.49 10.65
N GLY A 469 19.00 18.45 10.38
CA GLY A 469 17.60 18.58 9.98
C GLY A 469 16.75 19.17 11.11
N ASN A 470 15.76 20.00 10.74
CA ASN A 470 14.79 20.53 11.70
C ASN A 470 13.69 19.51 11.99
N GLN A 471 13.30 18.74 10.99
CA GLN A 471 12.33 17.65 11.09
C GLN A 471 12.87 16.38 10.42
N PRO A 472 13.92 15.76 10.97
CA PRO A 472 14.50 14.58 10.38
C PRO A 472 13.62 13.34 10.57
N LEU A 473 13.63 12.45 9.57
CA LEU A 473 12.84 11.22 9.54
C LEU A 473 13.69 10.03 9.08
N ILE A 474 13.56 8.90 9.76
CA ILE A 474 14.10 7.61 9.33
C ILE A 474 12.93 6.67 9.07
N VAL A 475 12.85 6.10 7.86
CA VAL A 475 11.85 5.11 7.48
C VAL A 475 12.55 3.76 7.30
N VAL A 476 12.17 2.77 8.10
CA VAL A 476 12.65 1.39 8.00
C VAL A 476 11.61 0.57 7.26
N GLY A 477 11.93 0.11 6.06
CA GLY A 477 11.00 -0.60 5.20
C GLY A 477 11.03 -2.11 5.34
N ALA A 478 10.29 -2.79 4.46
CA ALA A 478 10.06 -4.22 4.51
C ALA A 478 11.35 -5.03 4.38
N LEU A 479 12.28 -4.66 3.47
CA LEU A 479 13.54 -5.39 3.31
C LEU A 479 14.41 -5.36 4.56
N ALA A 480 14.41 -4.25 5.29
CA ALA A 480 15.10 -4.14 6.58
C ALA A 480 14.37 -4.93 7.69
N ASN A 481 13.02 -4.89 7.70
CA ASN A 481 12.19 -5.57 8.70
C ASN A 481 12.14 -7.08 8.53
N HIS A 482 12.26 -7.59 7.30
CA HIS A 482 12.25 -9.02 6.99
C HIS A 482 13.67 -9.63 6.96
N HIS A 483 14.70 -8.82 7.18
CA HIS A 483 16.09 -9.30 7.22
C HIS A 483 16.32 -10.27 8.40
N PRO A 484 17.15 -11.32 8.26
CA PRO A 484 17.46 -12.26 9.35
C PRO A 484 18.07 -11.62 10.61
N GLN A 485 18.59 -10.41 10.52
CA GLN A 485 19.08 -9.59 11.64
C GLN A 485 18.33 -8.26 11.73
N ALA A 486 17.03 -8.26 11.53
CA ALA A 486 16.19 -7.06 11.52
C ALA A 486 16.21 -6.32 12.87
N ALA A 487 16.32 -7.04 13.99
CA ALA A 487 16.41 -6.43 15.31
C ALA A 487 17.66 -5.54 15.46
N VAL A 488 18.78 -5.92 14.85
CA VAL A 488 20.00 -5.09 14.81
C VAL A 488 19.75 -3.83 14.01
N ILE A 489 19.14 -3.96 12.81
CA ILE A 489 18.84 -2.82 11.92
C ILE A 489 17.89 -1.85 12.62
N ARG A 490 16.78 -2.33 13.18
CA ARG A 490 15.80 -1.52 13.90
C ARG A 490 16.42 -0.81 15.11
N SER A 491 17.27 -1.53 15.85
CA SER A 491 17.94 -0.97 17.03
C SER A 491 18.94 0.12 16.68
N MET A 492 19.73 -0.06 15.61
CA MET A 492 20.66 0.96 15.14
C MET A 492 19.90 2.18 14.59
N ALA A 493 18.81 1.98 13.83
CA ALA A 493 17.96 3.06 13.36
C ALA A 493 17.35 3.84 14.54
N ALA A 494 16.88 3.14 15.58
CA ALA A 494 16.35 3.76 16.78
C ALA A 494 17.41 4.54 17.56
N LEU A 495 18.64 4.03 17.64
CA LEU A 495 19.76 4.75 18.24
C LEU A 495 20.11 6.01 17.45
N ILE A 496 20.22 5.92 16.13
CA ILE A 496 20.47 7.07 15.25
C ILE A 496 19.35 8.10 15.43
N GLY A 497 18.09 7.67 15.44
CA GLY A 497 16.94 8.54 15.72
C GLY A 497 17.05 9.25 17.07
N LYS A 498 17.39 8.52 18.14
CA LYS A 498 17.62 9.09 19.49
C LYS A 498 18.74 10.14 19.49
N LEU A 499 19.87 9.86 18.81
CA LEU A 499 21.03 10.74 18.78
C LEU A 499 20.81 12.02 17.96
N THR A 500 20.01 11.95 16.91
CA THR A 500 19.77 13.08 15.99
C THR A 500 18.45 13.80 16.26
N GLY A 501 17.54 13.26 17.06
CA GLY A 501 16.18 13.73 17.21
C GLY A 501 15.27 13.33 16.03
N ALA A 502 15.74 12.48 15.11
CA ALA A 502 14.94 12.01 13.99
C ALA A 502 13.77 11.14 14.48
N ARG A 503 12.60 11.39 13.91
CA ARG A 503 11.47 10.48 14.08
C ARG A 503 11.80 9.16 13.39
N LEU A 504 11.46 8.06 14.02
CA LEU A 504 11.63 6.71 13.48
C LEU A 504 10.27 6.15 13.09
N LEU A 505 10.09 5.85 11.81
CA LEU A 505 8.95 5.10 11.30
C LEU A 505 9.44 3.71 10.88
N ILE A 506 9.07 2.68 11.64
CA ILE A 506 9.16 1.29 11.19
C ILE A 506 7.87 1.02 10.43
N LEU A 507 7.96 0.91 9.10
CA LEU A 507 6.78 0.81 8.24
C LEU A 507 6.11 -0.55 8.44
N PRO A 508 4.88 -0.59 8.99
CA PRO A 508 4.20 -1.85 9.24
C PRO A 508 3.54 -2.39 7.96
N GLU A 509 3.33 -3.69 7.89
CA GLU A 509 2.51 -4.28 6.84
C GLU A 509 1.03 -4.01 7.12
N ALA A 510 0.31 -3.48 6.15
CA ALA A 510 -1.14 -3.29 6.17
C ALA A 510 -1.66 -2.77 7.54
N ASN A 511 -2.58 -3.49 8.18
CA ASN A 511 -3.19 -3.11 9.47
C ASN A 511 -2.42 -3.63 10.69
N SER A 512 -1.12 -3.96 10.57
CA SER A 512 -0.33 -4.52 11.68
C SER A 512 -0.38 -3.71 12.96
N GLN A 513 -0.51 -2.38 12.88
CA GLN A 513 -0.70 -1.53 14.06
C GLN A 513 -1.97 -1.88 14.84
N ALA A 514 -3.08 -2.10 14.13
CA ALA A 514 -4.32 -2.53 14.76
C ALA A 514 -4.18 -3.92 15.40
N LEU A 515 -3.47 -4.84 14.73
CA LEU A 515 -3.26 -6.21 15.21
C LEU A 515 -2.35 -6.22 16.45
N HIS A 516 -1.37 -5.34 16.49
CA HIS A 516 -0.54 -5.12 17.69
C HIS A 516 -1.39 -4.61 18.86
N LEU A 517 -2.19 -3.56 18.64
CA LEU A 517 -3.11 -3.02 19.66
C LEU A 517 -4.13 -4.07 20.14
N ALA A 518 -4.60 -4.92 19.25
CA ALA A 518 -5.52 -6.01 19.54
C ALA A 518 -4.87 -7.16 20.33
N GLY A 519 -3.53 -7.20 20.43
CA GLY A 519 -2.78 -8.24 21.12
C GLY A 519 -2.64 -9.55 20.33
N ALA A 520 -2.70 -9.50 19.00
CA ALA A 520 -2.42 -10.63 18.12
C ALA A 520 -0.90 -10.88 17.98
N LEU A 521 -0.25 -11.11 19.11
CA LEU A 521 1.19 -11.26 19.32
C LEU A 521 1.47 -12.42 20.30
N PRO A 522 2.66 -13.03 20.27
CA PRO A 522 3.02 -14.12 21.21
C PRO A 522 3.07 -13.64 22.66
N HIS A 523 3.41 -12.39 22.89
CA HIS A 523 3.40 -11.77 24.21
C HIS A 523 2.13 -10.96 24.43
N ASN A 524 1.66 -10.93 25.68
CA ASN A 524 0.50 -10.12 26.04
C ASN A 524 0.96 -8.96 26.92
N GLU A 525 1.03 -7.77 26.38
CA GLU A 525 1.40 -6.57 27.12
C GLU A 525 0.43 -6.26 28.27
N MET A 526 -0.83 -6.73 28.17
CA MET A 526 -1.85 -6.57 29.19
C MET A 526 -1.72 -7.58 30.35
N SER A 527 -0.85 -8.61 30.24
CA SER A 527 -0.67 -9.67 31.25
C SER A 527 0.80 -10.08 31.33
N LYS A 528 1.56 -9.40 32.17
CA LYS A 528 3.00 -9.65 32.37
C LYS A 528 3.34 -11.00 33.03
N ASP A 529 2.33 -11.69 33.57
CA ASP A 529 2.52 -12.94 34.32
C ASP A 529 2.43 -14.20 33.40
N VAL A 530 2.14 -14.01 32.12
CA VAL A 530 2.00 -15.12 31.18
C VAL A 530 3.28 -15.25 30.35
N LYS A 531 3.85 -16.46 30.29
CA LYS A 531 5.00 -16.77 29.45
C LYS A 531 4.64 -16.48 27.97
N PRO A 532 5.47 -15.74 27.23
CA PRO A 532 5.26 -15.54 25.80
C PRO A 532 5.15 -16.86 25.03
N GLY A 533 4.31 -16.88 24.01
CA GLY A 533 4.23 -17.98 23.04
C GLY A 533 5.35 -17.94 22.00
N LEU A 534 5.22 -18.81 21.02
CA LEU A 534 6.08 -18.82 19.84
C LEU A 534 5.65 -17.72 18.87
N ASP A 535 6.62 -17.04 18.26
CA ASP A 535 6.41 -16.10 17.18
C ASP A 535 6.13 -16.79 15.84
N ALA A 536 5.82 -16.03 14.79
CA ALA A 536 5.44 -16.55 13.48
C ALA A 536 6.50 -17.46 12.85
N LYS A 537 7.80 -17.23 13.09
CA LYS A 537 8.88 -18.09 12.62
C LYS A 537 8.95 -19.39 13.41
N ALA A 538 9.04 -19.27 14.73
CA ALA A 538 9.18 -20.41 15.63
C ALA A 538 7.98 -21.38 15.56
N VAL A 539 6.77 -20.87 15.30
CA VAL A 539 5.56 -21.68 15.08
C VAL A 539 5.76 -22.71 13.96
N TRP A 540 6.42 -22.33 12.88
CA TRP A 540 6.68 -23.24 11.75
C TRP A 540 7.86 -24.16 12.00
N GLU A 541 8.91 -23.67 12.65
CA GLU A 541 10.12 -24.45 12.97
C GLU A 541 9.84 -25.55 13.99
N GLU A 542 9.01 -25.29 15.00
CA GLU A 542 8.65 -26.26 16.05
C GLU A 542 7.63 -27.31 15.60
N GLN A 543 7.02 -27.15 14.42
CA GLN A 543 6.10 -28.10 13.80
C GLN A 543 5.00 -28.58 14.77
N LEU A 544 4.16 -27.66 15.21
CA LEU A 544 3.10 -27.90 16.20
C LEU A 544 2.02 -28.88 15.71
N ARG A 545 1.13 -29.28 16.60
CA ARG A 545 0.09 -30.29 16.31
C ARG A 545 -1.19 -29.72 15.74
N ALA A 546 -1.46 -28.43 15.95
CA ALA A 546 -2.63 -27.80 15.33
C ALA A 546 -2.34 -26.34 14.95
N TYR A 547 -2.96 -25.93 13.86
CA TYR A 547 -2.87 -24.55 13.34
C TYR A 547 -4.29 -24.01 13.08
N VAL A 548 -4.44 -22.72 13.40
CA VAL A 548 -5.58 -21.91 12.98
C VAL A 548 -5.04 -20.78 12.13
N LEU A 549 -5.37 -20.75 10.86
CA LEU A 549 -4.89 -19.80 9.89
C LEU A 549 -6.04 -18.90 9.43
N MET A 550 -5.86 -17.56 9.49
CA MET A 550 -6.90 -16.65 9.08
C MET A 550 -6.40 -15.71 7.97
N ASN A 551 -6.99 -15.85 6.80
CA ASN A 551 -6.70 -15.11 5.56
C ASN A 551 -5.21 -15.18 5.16
N ILE A 552 -4.62 -16.35 5.21
CA ILE A 552 -3.21 -16.63 4.90
C ILE A 552 -3.12 -17.65 3.77
N GLU A 553 -2.24 -17.39 2.84
CA GLU A 553 -1.76 -18.35 1.83
C GLU A 553 -0.30 -18.68 2.18
N PRO A 554 -0.01 -19.79 2.85
CA PRO A 554 1.29 -20.09 3.45
C PRO A 554 2.46 -20.02 2.48
N GLU A 555 2.25 -20.39 1.22
CA GLU A 555 3.23 -20.34 0.15
C GLU A 555 3.62 -18.92 -0.27
N PHE A 556 2.80 -17.90 0.05
CA PHE A 556 3.02 -16.52 -0.37
C PHE A 556 3.17 -15.50 0.76
N ASP A 557 2.62 -15.82 1.93
CA ASP A 557 2.53 -14.86 3.03
C ASP A 557 3.55 -15.10 4.15
N CYS A 558 4.23 -16.25 4.17
CA CYS A 558 5.20 -16.62 5.21
C CYS A 558 6.64 -16.31 4.84
N SER A 559 7.47 -16.01 5.83
CA SER A 559 8.91 -15.79 5.65
C SER A 559 9.67 -17.04 5.21
N ASN A 560 9.15 -18.22 5.55
CA ASN A 560 9.69 -19.53 5.19
C ASN A 560 8.55 -20.42 4.69
N PRO A 561 8.20 -20.35 3.39
CA PRO A 561 7.11 -21.11 2.80
C PRO A 561 7.28 -22.63 2.93
N SER A 562 8.49 -23.14 2.74
CA SER A 562 8.74 -24.58 2.82
C SER A 562 8.60 -25.14 4.24
N ALA A 563 9.05 -24.39 5.27
CA ALA A 563 8.83 -24.78 6.66
C ALA A 563 7.33 -24.75 7.01
N ALA A 564 6.59 -23.76 6.51
CA ALA A 564 5.13 -23.67 6.70
C ALA A 564 4.42 -24.88 6.09
N GLN A 565 4.75 -25.24 4.85
CA GLN A 565 4.16 -26.42 4.18
C GLN A 565 4.51 -27.71 4.92
N LEU A 566 5.77 -27.88 5.33
CA LEU A 566 6.21 -29.05 6.10
C LEU A 566 5.50 -29.16 7.46
N ALA A 567 5.32 -28.02 8.15
CA ALA A 567 4.62 -27.99 9.43
C ALA A 567 3.14 -28.35 9.26
N LEU A 568 2.48 -27.84 8.22
CA LEU A 568 1.08 -28.17 7.89
C LEU A 568 0.93 -29.66 7.52
N GLN A 569 1.83 -30.21 6.73
CA GLN A 569 1.84 -31.65 6.38
C GLN A 569 1.94 -32.56 7.62
N ARG A 570 2.70 -32.13 8.64
CA ARG A 570 2.91 -32.91 9.88
C ARG A 570 1.90 -32.61 10.97
N ALA A 571 1.05 -31.62 10.76
CA ALA A 571 0.01 -31.23 11.70
C ALA A 571 -1.01 -32.37 11.88
N GLY A 572 -1.55 -32.44 13.08
CA GLY A 572 -2.65 -33.35 13.38
C GLY A 572 -4.02 -32.75 13.14
N PHE A 573 -4.13 -31.41 13.04
CA PHE A 573 -5.38 -30.71 12.77
C PHE A 573 -5.14 -29.27 12.33
N VAL A 574 -5.73 -28.86 11.20
CA VAL A 574 -5.59 -27.52 10.63
C VAL A 574 -6.95 -26.91 10.29
N VAL A 575 -7.19 -25.70 10.82
CA VAL A 575 -8.39 -24.91 10.54
C VAL A 575 -7.98 -23.69 9.73
N ALA A 576 -8.54 -23.50 8.54
CA ALA A 576 -8.31 -22.33 7.71
C ALA A 576 -9.59 -21.52 7.56
N ILE A 577 -9.51 -20.22 7.86
CA ILE A 577 -10.58 -19.22 7.69
C ILE A 577 -10.11 -18.30 6.57
N ASN A 578 -10.48 -18.56 5.33
CA ASN A 578 -9.90 -17.92 4.16
C ASN A 578 -10.94 -17.41 3.18
N SER A 579 -10.57 -16.37 2.42
CA SER A 579 -11.42 -15.83 1.35
C SER A 579 -11.28 -16.62 0.04
N PHE A 580 -10.14 -17.26 -0.17
CA PHE A 580 -9.80 -17.97 -1.40
C PHE A 580 -9.29 -19.38 -1.10
N HIS A 581 -9.45 -20.27 -2.07
CA HIS A 581 -8.74 -21.53 -2.09
C HIS A 581 -7.25 -21.29 -2.34
N CYS A 582 -6.38 -21.99 -1.62
CA CYS A 582 -4.97 -22.08 -1.96
C CYS A 582 -4.51 -23.54 -1.87
N ASN A 583 -3.44 -23.88 -2.59
CA ASN A 583 -3.03 -25.28 -2.75
C ASN A 583 -2.63 -25.92 -1.43
N SER A 584 -1.77 -25.26 -0.64
CA SER A 584 -1.31 -25.77 0.66
C SER A 584 -2.48 -26.05 1.61
N LEU A 585 -3.43 -25.12 1.72
CA LEU A 585 -4.57 -25.31 2.63
C LEU A 585 -5.55 -26.36 2.11
N HIS A 586 -5.75 -26.45 0.79
CA HIS A 586 -6.57 -27.50 0.23
C HIS A 586 -5.96 -28.91 0.45
N GLU A 587 -4.64 -28.99 0.44
CA GLU A 587 -3.92 -30.24 0.68
C GLU A 587 -3.90 -30.62 2.17
N TYR A 588 -3.59 -29.67 3.07
CA TYR A 588 -3.27 -29.97 4.45
C TYR A 588 -4.33 -29.57 5.49
N ALA A 589 -5.29 -28.71 5.15
CA ALA A 589 -6.33 -28.35 6.10
C ALA A 589 -7.39 -29.45 6.29
N ASP A 590 -7.99 -29.50 7.50
CA ASP A 590 -9.11 -30.33 7.86
C ASP A 590 -10.45 -29.59 7.78
N VAL A 591 -10.41 -28.26 7.94
CA VAL A 591 -11.58 -27.38 7.89
C VAL A 591 -11.26 -26.13 7.07
N LEU A 592 -12.13 -25.80 6.11
CA LEU A 592 -12.13 -24.55 5.37
C LEU A 592 -13.40 -23.77 5.68
N LEU A 593 -13.24 -22.55 6.23
CA LEU A 593 -14.33 -21.65 6.57
C LEU A 593 -14.30 -20.42 5.66
N PRO A 594 -15.36 -20.14 4.88
CA PRO A 594 -15.38 -19.08 3.89
C PRO A 594 -15.45 -17.70 4.55
N LEU A 595 -14.38 -16.90 4.38
CA LEU A 595 -14.23 -15.56 4.91
C LEU A 595 -14.72 -14.49 3.94
N ALA A 596 -15.50 -13.54 4.44
CA ALA A 596 -15.86 -12.33 3.70
C ALA A 596 -14.63 -11.45 3.46
N ALA A 597 -14.52 -10.87 2.27
CA ALA A 597 -13.46 -9.95 1.91
C ALA A 597 -13.76 -8.49 2.38
N PHE A 598 -12.84 -7.57 2.17
CA PHE A 598 -12.89 -6.20 2.74
C PHE A 598 -14.19 -5.44 2.42
N ALA A 599 -14.74 -5.55 1.22
CA ALA A 599 -15.97 -4.87 0.83
C ALA A 599 -17.25 -5.51 1.41
N GLU A 600 -17.10 -6.70 2.01
CA GLU A 600 -18.18 -7.57 2.47
C GLU A 600 -18.27 -7.64 4.01
N THR A 601 -17.37 -6.97 4.72
CA THR A 601 -17.25 -6.98 6.19
C THR A 601 -17.27 -5.56 6.76
N SER A 602 -17.43 -5.46 8.07
CA SER A 602 -17.24 -4.22 8.83
C SER A 602 -16.08 -4.38 9.80
N GLY A 603 -15.37 -3.30 10.05
CA GLY A 603 -14.24 -3.32 10.96
C GLY A 603 -13.52 -1.98 11.06
N THR A 604 -12.33 -2.01 11.64
CA THR A 604 -11.49 -0.84 11.89
C THR A 604 -10.06 -1.10 11.41
N PHE A 605 -9.50 -0.11 10.68
CA PHE A 605 -8.07 -0.01 10.41
C PHE A 605 -7.45 1.10 11.24
N VAL A 606 -6.16 0.95 11.57
CA VAL A 606 -5.37 1.96 12.28
C VAL A 606 -4.26 2.43 11.35
N GLY A 607 -4.34 3.70 10.96
CA GLY A 607 -3.36 4.31 10.06
C GLY A 607 -2.01 4.61 10.72
N LEU A 608 -1.05 5.10 9.94
CA LEU A 608 0.30 5.50 10.42
C LEU A 608 0.27 6.59 11.50
N ASP A 609 -0.80 7.36 11.57
CA ASP A 609 -1.06 8.39 12.59
C ASP A 609 -1.74 7.83 13.86
N HIS A 610 -1.90 6.52 13.95
CA HIS A 610 -2.65 5.80 15.00
C HIS A 610 -4.15 6.16 15.06
N GLN A 611 -4.71 6.81 14.05
CA GLN A 611 -6.15 7.07 13.97
C GLN A 611 -6.93 5.80 13.63
N TRP A 612 -8.01 5.57 14.37
CA TRP A 612 -8.92 4.46 14.15
C TRP A 612 -9.94 4.84 13.09
N GLN A 613 -9.88 4.19 11.96
CA GLN A 613 -10.77 4.42 10.82
C GLN A 613 -11.71 3.23 10.68
N SER A 614 -13.00 3.44 10.95
CA SER A 614 -14.02 2.36 10.88
C SER A 614 -14.81 2.44 9.58
N PHE A 615 -15.20 1.28 9.07
CA PHE A 615 -15.99 1.12 7.86
C PHE A 615 -17.05 0.04 8.01
N THR A 616 -18.01 0.05 7.09
CA THR A 616 -19.08 -0.95 6.98
C THR A 616 -19.02 -1.65 5.64
N GLY A 617 -19.46 -2.89 5.57
CA GLY A 617 -19.54 -3.62 4.31
C GLY A 617 -20.43 -2.92 3.29
N ALA A 618 -19.97 -2.84 2.05
CA ALA A 618 -20.70 -2.24 0.93
C ALA A 618 -21.63 -3.23 0.24
N VAL A 619 -21.32 -4.53 0.30
CA VAL A 619 -22.08 -5.63 -0.32
C VAL A 619 -22.21 -6.81 0.64
N ALA A 620 -23.20 -7.66 0.42
CA ALA A 620 -23.31 -8.91 1.14
C ALA A 620 -22.24 -9.89 0.63
N PRO A 621 -21.64 -10.71 1.52
CA PRO A 621 -20.71 -11.76 1.11
C PRO A 621 -21.33 -12.75 0.12
N PRO A 622 -20.56 -13.31 -0.82
CA PRO A 622 -21.05 -14.31 -1.77
C PRO A 622 -21.22 -15.68 -1.10
N GLY A 623 -22.15 -16.47 -1.63
CA GLY A 623 -22.42 -17.82 -1.11
C GLY A 623 -22.80 -17.83 0.37
N GLU A 624 -22.10 -18.63 1.14
CA GLU A 624 -22.25 -18.70 2.59
C GLU A 624 -21.09 -18.00 3.35
N SER A 625 -20.23 -17.23 2.66
CA SER A 625 -19.11 -16.52 3.30
C SER A 625 -19.63 -15.59 4.41
N ARG A 626 -18.82 -15.41 5.46
CA ARG A 626 -19.21 -14.58 6.62
C ARG A 626 -18.05 -13.65 7.03
N PRO A 627 -18.39 -12.45 7.56
CA PRO A 627 -17.40 -11.59 8.23
C PRO A 627 -16.63 -12.34 9.31
N GLY A 628 -15.32 -12.17 9.35
CA GLY A 628 -14.43 -12.91 10.25
C GLY A 628 -14.78 -12.71 11.72
N TRP A 629 -15.15 -11.49 12.14
CA TRP A 629 -15.58 -11.24 13.50
C TRP A 629 -16.84 -12.04 13.90
N LYS A 630 -17.75 -12.31 12.95
CA LYS A 630 -18.94 -13.17 13.20
C LYS A 630 -18.54 -14.64 13.34
N ILE A 631 -17.61 -15.13 12.50
CA ILE A 631 -17.09 -16.49 12.60
C ILE A 631 -16.44 -16.71 13.96
N LEU A 632 -15.52 -15.81 14.36
CA LEU A 632 -14.78 -15.88 15.62
C LEU A 632 -15.69 -15.77 16.84
N ARG A 633 -16.69 -14.89 16.79
CA ARG A 633 -17.72 -14.79 17.83
C ARG A 633 -18.44 -16.13 18.03
N VAL A 634 -18.88 -16.78 16.94
CA VAL A 634 -19.62 -18.06 17.03
C VAL A 634 -18.69 -19.19 17.47
N LEU A 635 -17.42 -19.22 17.01
CA LEU A 635 -16.41 -20.15 17.52
C LEU A 635 -16.23 -20.04 19.04
N GLY A 636 -16.18 -18.79 19.57
CA GLY A 636 -16.15 -18.55 21.02
C GLY A 636 -17.34 -19.14 21.76
N ASN A 637 -18.55 -18.93 21.22
CA ASN A 637 -19.79 -19.45 21.81
C ASN A 637 -19.87 -20.99 21.77
N ILE A 638 -19.52 -21.64 20.67
CA ILE A 638 -19.48 -23.12 20.54
C ILE A 638 -18.39 -23.69 21.47
N SER A 639 -17.27 -22.96 21.65
CA SER A 639 -16.23 -23.32 22.62
C SER A 639 -16.69 -23.22 24.07
N LYS A 640 -17.85 -22.59 24.33
CA LYS A 640 -18.41 -22.25 25.65
C LYS A 640 -17.53 -21.30 26.45
N PHE A 641 -16.87 -20.35 25.77
CA PHE A 641 -16.11 -19.29 26.38
C PHE A 641 -17.01 -18.08 26.68
N ASN A 642 -16.77 -17.43 27.81
CA ASN A 642 -17.50 -16.21 28.20
C ASN A 642 -17.01 -14.99 27.39
N GLY A 643 -17.90 -14.00 27.19
CA GLY A 643 -17.54 -12.71 26.59
C GLY A 643 -17.42 -12.74 25.07
N PHE A 644 -18.26 -13.57 24.38
CA PHE A 644 -18.40 -13.62 22.93
C PHE A 644 -19.81 -13.26 22.44
N ASP A 645 -20.62 -12.58 23.27
CA ASP A 645 -22.02 -12.25 22.99
C ASP A 645 -22.18 -10.90 22.28
N TYR A 646 -21.30 -10.64 21.28
CA TYR A 646 -21.35 -9.40 20.50
C TYR A 646 -22.47 -9.42 19.48
N VAL A 647 -23.12 -8.28 19.29
CA VAL A 647 -24.14 -8.07 18.26
C VAL A 647 -23.60 -7.32 17.03
N SER A 648 -22.50 -6.59 17.20
CA SER A 648 -21.85 -5.82 16.12
C SER A 648 -20.34 -5.74 16.32
N SER A 649 -19.61 -5.34 15.26
CA SER A 649 -18.17 -5.07 15.32
C SER A 649 -17.83 -3.92 16.22
N GLU A 650 -18.70 -2.87 16.30
CA GLU A 650 -18.52 -1.73 17.21
C GLU A 650 -18.47 -2.17 18.68
N GLY A 651 -19.27 -3.19 19.06
CA GLY A 651 -19.22 -3.75 20.42
C GLY A 651 -17.89 -4.39 20.75
N VAL A 652 -17.27 -5.08 19.77
CA VAL A 652 -15.92 -5.66 19.91
C VAL A 652 -14.88 -4.55 20.06
N ARG A 653 -14.93 -3.54 19.19
CA ARG A 653 -14.04 -2.38 19.21
C ARG A 653 -14.12 -1.64 20.56
N GLN A 654 -15.33 -1.40 21.06
CA GLN A 654 -15.54 -0.70 22.33
C GLN A 654 -14.91 -1.46 23.50
N GLU A 655 -15.06 -2.79 23.57
CA GLU A 655 -14.43 -3.58 24.62
C GLU A 655 -12.91 -3.46 24.59
N LEU A 656 -12.29 -3.54 23.41
CA LEU A 656 -10.84 -3.34 23.27
C LEU A 656 -10.42 -1.94 23.70
N GLN A 657 -11.14 -0.90 23.27
CA GLN A 657 -10.85 0.48 23.65
C GLN A 657 -10.92 0.68 25.16
N ASP A 658 -11.92 0.10 25.81
CA ASP A 658 -12.05 0.13 27.27
C ASP A 658 -10.89 -0.61 27.97
N GLN A 659 -10.37 -1.68 27.40
CA GLN A 659 -9.20 -2.40 27.90
C GLN A 659 -7.94 -1.55 27.75
N LEU A 660 -7.68 -0.98 26.59
CA LEU A 660 -6.51 -0.13 26.34
C LEU A 660 -6.49 1.11 27.25
N ASN A 661 -7.64 1.72 27.48
CA ASN A 661 -7.76 2.87 28.39
C ASN A 661 -7.43 2.55 29.86
N ARG A 662 -7.51 1.27 30.26
CA ARG A 662 -7.16 0.82 31.63
C ARG A 662 -5.68 0.51 31.81
N HIS A 663 -4.93 0.35 30.71
CA HIS A 663 -3.53 -0.02 30.74
C HIS A 663 -2.67 1.17 30.28
N SER A 664 -1.66 1.49 31.05
CA SER A 664 -0.66 2.50 30.65
C SER A 664 0.28 1.88 29.61
N PRO A 665 0.62 2.63 28.55
CA PRO A 665 1.58 2.13 27.57
C PRO A 665 2.91 1.80 28.25
N VAL A 666 3.48 0.66 27.89
CA VAL A 666 4.81 0.27 28.38
C VAL A 666 5.83 1.21 27.73
N LYS A 667 6.68 1.84 28.53
CA LYS A 667 7.83 2.57 27.98
C LYS A 667 8.87 1.54 27.55
N ASN A 668 9.01 1.39 26.26
CA ASN A 668 9.99 0.48 25.70
C ASN A 668 11.39 1.09 25.80
N SER A 669 12.33 0.33 26.38
CA SER A 669 13.75 0.65 26.34
C SER A 669 14.34 0.27 24.98
N LEU A 670 15.39 0.95 24.57
CA LEU A 670 16.11 0.60 23.37
C LEU A 670 16.75 -0.79 23.53
N TYR A 671 16.48 -1.70 22.60
CA TYR A 671 17.14 -2.99 22.53
C TYR A 671 18.61 -2.79 22.12
N ILE A 672 19.54 -3.51 22.75
CA ILE A 672 20.97 -3.48 22.42
C ILE A 672 21.36 -4.88 21.96
N PRO A 673 21.65 -5.09 20.68
CA PRO A 673 22.09 -6.39 20.16
C PRO A 673 23.42 -6.85 20.79
N ALA A 674 23.60 -8.14 20.96
CA ALA A 674 24.84 -8.70 21.50
C ALA A 674 25.98 -8.70 20.47
N GLU A 675 25.67 -9.03 19.22
CA GLU A 675 26.63 -9.15 18.12
C GLU A 675 25.96 -8.90 16.76
N ILE A 676 26.76 -8.75 15.71
CA ILE A 676 26.35 -8.70 14.31
C ILE A 676 26.95 -9.92 13.62
N SER A 677 26.10 -10.81 13.12
CA SER A 677 26.57 -11.97 12.37
C SER A 677 27.00 -11.58 10.96
N GLN A 678 28.08 -12.15 10.47
CA GLN A 678 28.56 -11.97 9.11
C GLN A 678 28.31 -13.24 8.29
N SER A 679 28.00 -13.09 7.02
CA SER A 679 27.95 -14.17 6.04
C SER A 679 28.76 -13.75 4.82
N ASP A 680 29.60 -14.65 4.34
CA ASP A 680 30.52 -14.41 3.21
C ASP A 680 29.96 -14.99 1.89
N GLY A 681 28.87 -15.76 1.93
CA GLY A 681 28.23 -16.37 0.76
C GLY A 681 27.38 -15.40 -0.05
N LEU A 682 26.96 -15.86 -1.24
CA LEU A 682 25.99 -15.15 -2.07
C LEU A 682 24.64 -15.11 -1.35
N GLN A 683 24.06 -13.93 -1.20
CA GLN A 683 22.84 -13.73 -0.43
C GLN A 683 21.63 -13.50 -1.33
N LEU A 684 20.55 -14.27 -1.11
CA LEU A 684 19.25 -14.00 -1.67
C LEU A 684 18.58 -12.83 -0.92
N ILE A 685 17.95 -11.93 -1.66
CA ILE A 685 16.99 -10.96 -1.15
C ILE A 685 15.70 -11.06 -1.94
N SER A 686 14.58 -10.94 -1.25
CA SER A 686 13.26 -10.99 -1.88
C SER A 686 12.37 -9.90 -1.34
N GLU A 687 11.87 -9.05 -2.25
CA GLU A 687 10.85 -8.05 -1.96
C GLU A 687 9.48 -8.56 -2.39
N VAL A 688 8.44 -8.22 -1.65
CA VAL A 688 7.06 -8.48 -2.06
C VAL A 688 6.64 -7.40 -3.06
N PRO A 689 6.38 -7.74 -4.32
CA PRO A 689 5.93 -6.78 -5.31
C PRO A 689 4.60 -6.14 -4.94
N ILE A 690 4.39 -4.89 -5.35
CA ILE A 690 3.20 -4.10 -4.99
C ILE A 690 1.87 -4.81 -5.29
N TYR A 691 1.81 -5.63 -6.34
CA TYR A 691 0.60 -6.36 -6.74
C TYR A 691 0.60 -7.83 -6.29
N ARG A 692 1.41 -8.17 -5.26
CA ARG A 692 1.49 -9.52 -4.67
C ARG A 692 1.30 -9.51 -3.14
N THR A 693 0.95 -8.38 -2.54
CA THR A 693 0.93 -8.16 -1.09
C THR A 693 -0.01 -9.08 -0.32
N ASP A 694 -1.18 -9.37 -0.86
CA ASP A 694 -2.21 -10.20 -0.22
C ASP A 694 -3.05 -10.97 -1.23
N SER A 695 -3.88 -11.89 -0.75
CA SER A 695 -4.67 -12.79 -1.59
C SER A 695 -5.63 -12.06 -2.53
N LEU A 696 -6.28 -10.97 -2.08
CA LEU A 696 -7.23 -10.23 -2.92
C LEU A 696 -6.51 -9.54 -4.10
N VAL A 697 -5.36 -8.95 -3.84
CA VAL A 697 -4.51 -8.31 -4.86
C VAL A 697 -3.99 -9.34 -5.85
N ARG A 698 -3.51 -10.49 -5.36
CA ARG A 698 -3.03 -11.61 -6.21
C ARG A 698 -4.11 -12.14 -7.16
N HIS A 699 -5.38 -12.12 -6.74
CA HIS A 699 -6.51 -12.54 -7.56
C HIS A 699 -7.11 -11.43 -8.46
N SER A 700 -6.57 -10.21 -8.44
CA SER A 700 -6.98 -9.12 -9.33
C SER A 700 -6.31 -9.22 -10.69
N LYS A 701 -7.01 -9.79 -11.67
CA LYS A 701 -6.46 -10.04 -13.01
C LYS A 701 -5.84 -8.81 -13.67
N ALA A 702 -6.44 -7.62 -13.53
CA ALA A 702 -5.92 -6.42 -14.16
C ALA A 702 -4.57 -6.00 -13.58
N LEU A 703 -4.39 -6.14 -12.25
CA LEU A 703 -3.12 -5.87 -11.58
C LEU A 703 -2.04 -6.89 -11.97
N GLN A 704 -2.42 -8.16 -12.16
CA GLN A 704 -1.46 -9.21 -12.57
C GLN A 704 -0.96 -9.04 -14.01
N LEU A 705 -1.63 -8.22 -14.84
CA LEU A 705 -1.22 -7.92 -16.22
C LEU A 705 -0.32 -6.68 -16.34
N THR A 706 0.02 -6.03 -15.25
CA THR A 706 0.91 -4.86 -15.22
C THR A 706 2.37 -5.28 -15.45
N PRO A 707 3.24 -4.35 -15.91
CA PRO A 707 4.65 -4.65 -16.14
C PRO A 707 5.41 -5.15 -14.92
N GLU A 708 5.01 -4.71 -13.72
CA GLU A 708 5.62 -5.07 -12.42
C GLU A 708 5.58 -6.58 -12.15
N ASN A 709 4.64 -7.29 -12.75
CA ASN A 709 4.47 -8.73 -12.57
C ASN A 709 5.08 -9.58 -13.70
N GLN A 710 5.77 -8.98 -14.68
CA GLN A 710 6.30 -9.73 -15.84
C GLN A 710 7.54 -10.59 -15.53
N PHE A 711 8.30 -10.24 -14.48
CA PHE A 711 9.58 -10.87 -14.16
C PHE A 711 9.63 -11.43 -12.72
N LEU A 712 8.49 -11.90 -12.21
CA LEU A 712 8.40 -12.40 -10.83
C LEU A 712 9.32 -13.60 -10.57
N ASP A 713 9.35 -14.55 -11.50
CA ASP A 713 10.14 -15.79 -11.40
C ASP A 713 11.48 -15.70 -12.13
N THR A 714 12.12 -14.51 -12.13
CA THR A 714 13.41 -14.28 -12.78
C THR A 714 14.44 -13.86 -11.73
N LEU A 715 15.57 -14.56 -11.70
CA LEU A 715 16.69 -14.24 -10.79
C LEU A 715 17.49 -13.06 -11.36
N ARG A 716 17.56 -11.95 -10.62
CA ARG A 716 18.43 -10.83 -10.97
C ARG A 716 19.76 -10.96 -10.25
N ILE A 717 20.84 -10.78 -10.97
CA ILE A 717 22.21 -10.94 -10.49
C ILE A 717 23.11 -9.80 -10.97
N HIS A 718 24.00 -9.32 -10.12
CA HIS A 718 24.96 -8.29 -10.49
C HIS A 718 25.94 -8.81 -11.57
N PRO A 719 26.35 -7.99 -12.57
CA PRO A 719 27.23 -8.43 -13.68
C PRO A 719 28.54 -9.10 -13.20
N ILE A 720 29.17 -8.59 -12.14
CA ILE A 720 30.42 -9.14 -11.59
C ILE A 720 30.22 -10.59 -11.12
N GLN A 721 29.13 -10.87 -10.39
CA GLN A 721 28.81 -12.23 -9.93
C GLN A 721 28.44 -13.15 -11.11
N ALA A 722 27.71 -12.64 -12.09
CA ALA A 722 27.35 -13.38 -13.27
C ALA A 722 28.61 -13.81 -14.05
N GLU A 723 29.60 -12.91 -14.24
CA GLU A 723 30.87 -13.21 -14.87
C GLU A 723 31.69 -14.26 -14.08
N GLN A 724 31.75 -14.13 -12.75
CA GLN A 724 32.46 -15.07 -11.87
C GLN A 724 31.86 -16.49 -11.94
N LEU A 725 30.55 -16.59 -12.12
CA LEU A 725 29.82 -17.86 -12.22
C LEU A 725 29.68 -18.36 -13.67
N GLY A 726 30.15 -17.59 -14.67
CA GLY A 726 30.03 -17.92 -16.08
C GLY A 726 28.59 -17.90 -16.57
N LEU A 727 27.74 -17.06 -15.99
CA LEU A 727 26.32 -16.93 -16.34
C LEU A 727 26.10 -15.76 -17.31
N HIS A 728 25.22 -15.97 -18.29
CA HIS A 728 24.82 -14.97 -19.28
C HIS A 728 23.35 -14.61 -19.15
N GLN A 729 22.99 -13.50 -19.79
CA GLN A 729 21.61 -13.05 -19.87
C GLN A 729 20.72 -14.13 -20.50
N GLY A 730 19.68 -14.56 -19.76
CA GLY A 730 18.72 -15.56 -20.24
C GLY A 730 19.10 -17.02 -19.95
N ASP A 731 20.27 -17.29 -19.36
CA ASP A 731 20.66 -18.64 -18.98
C ASP A 731 19.71 -19.23 -17.94
N GLN A 732 19.51 -20.55 -17.99
CA GLN A 732 18.84 -21.30 -16.95
C GLN A 732 19.81 -21.59 -15.80
N VAL A 733 19.39 -21.25 -14.58
CA VAL A 733 20.19 -21.44 -13.38
C VAL A 733 19.39 -22.20 -12.33
N GLN A 734 20.06 -23.05 -11.58
CA GLN A 734 19.53 -23.69 -10.40
C GLN A 734 19.95 -22.88 -9.19
N ILE A 735 18.96 -22.47 -8.39
CA ILE A 735 19.13 -21.82 -7.09
C ILE A 735 19.01 -22.91 -6.03
N GLN A 736 20.04 -23.10 -5.25
CA GLN A 736 20.01 -24.00 -4.09
C GLN A 736 20.02 -23.19 -2.80
N GLN A 737 19.03 -23.43 -1.95
CA GLN A 737 18.93 -22.84 -0.62
C GLN A 737 18.73 -23.97 0.41
N GLY A 738 19.80 -24.34 1.12
CA GLY A 738 19.81 -25.52 1.97
C GLY A 738 19.60 -26.81 1.16
N GLU A 739 18.53 -27.56 1.49
CA GLU A 739 18.19 -28.81 0.79
C GLU A 739 17.25 -28.60 -0.41
N ILE A 740 16.73 -27.39 -0.58
CA ILE A 740 15.78 -27.05 -1.65
C ILE A 740 16.50 -26.48 -2.85
N SER A 741 16.03 -26.86 -4.03
CA SER A 741 16.59 -26.42 -5.29
C SER A 741 15.47 -26.09 -6.28
N VAL A 742 15.52 -24.91 -6.85
CA VAL A 742 14.56 -24.41 -7.85
C VAL A 742 15.31 -23.90 -9.09
N SER A 743 14.66 -23.96 -10.25
CA SER A 743 15.27 -23.52 -11.51
C SER A 743 14.58 -22.28 -12.04
N THR A 744 15.38 -21.33 -12.56
CA THR A 744 14.86 -20.08 -13.12
C THR A 744 15.79 -19.50 -14.19
N THR A 745 15.34 -18.43 -14.83
CA THR A 745 16.09 -17.68 -15.83
C THR A 745 16.87 -16.53 -15.19
N VAL A 746 18.08 -16.29 -15.63
CA VAL A 746 18.94 -15.19 -15.18
C VAL A 746 18.66 -13.90 -15.92
N LEU A 747 18.53 -12.81 -15.16
CA LEU A 747 18.56 -11.42 -15.64
C LEU A 747 19.78 -10.73 -15.03
N ILE A 748 20.71 -10.29 -15.88
CA ILE A 748 21.86 -9.52 -15.43
C ILE A 748 21.41 -8.09 -15.14
N ASP A 749 21.60 -7.62 -13.91
CA ASP A 749 21.08 -6.35 -13.42
C ASP A 749 22.09 -5.65 -12.50
N GLU A 750 22.69 -4.55 -12.99
CA GLU A 750 23.64 -3.73 -12.22
C GLU A 750 23.00 -2.96 -11.06
N GLN A 751 21.66 -2.99 -10.94
CA GLN A 751 20.94 -2.36 -9.82
C GLN A 751 21.01 -3.19 -8.54
N VAL A 752 21.27 -4.50 -8.62
CA VAL A 752 21.43 -5.38 -7.45
C VAL A 752 22.82 -5.19 -6.84
N ALA A 753 22.95 -5.22 -5.52
CA ALA A 753 24.24 -5.11 -4.84
C ALA A 753 25.17 -6.28 -5.19
N GLU A 754 26.47 -5.98 -5.24
CA GLU A 754 27.51 -7.03 -5.40
C GLU A 754 27.47 -8.02 -4.23
N GLY A 755 27.50 -9.32 -4.50
CA GLY A 755 27.37 -10.38 -3.50
C GLY A 755 25.93 -10.73 -3.14
N MET A 756 24.96 -10.17 -3.86
CA MET A 756 23.53 -10.44 -3.66
C MET A 756 22.85 -10.85 -4.97
N VAL A 757 21.75 -11.58 -4.82
CA VAL A 757 20.81 -11.90 -5.90
C VAL A 757 19.40 -11.56 -5.48
N TYR A 758 18.57 -11.14 -6.42
CA TYR A 758 17.19 -10.74 -6.16
C TYR A 758 16.23 -11.69 -6.86
N LEU A 759 15.23 -12.15 -6.12
CA LEU A 759 14.05 -12.87 -6.63
C LEU A 759 12.80 -12.28 -5.97
N ALA A 760 11.73 -12.04 -6.73
CA ALA A 760 10.51 -11.50 -6.16
C ALA A 760 9.88 -12.48 -5.15
N ALA A 761 9.50 -11.98 -3.97
CA ALA A 761 8.74 -12.75 -2.99
C ALA A 761 7.28 -12.93 -3.43
N ALA A 762 6.54 -13.81 -2.74
CA ALA A 762 5.14 -14.11 -3.03
C ALA A 762 4.87 -14.50 -4.51
N SER A 763 5.87 -15.09 -5.15
CA SER A 763 5.76 -15.69 -6.48
C SER A 763 5.67 -17.22 -6.37
N PRO A 764 5.21 -17.93 -7.40
CA PRO A 764 5.20 -19.40 -7.38
C PRO A 764 6.58 -20.00 -7.08
N LEU A 765 7.63 -19.46 -7.69
CA LEU A 765 8.99 -19.93 -7.53
C LEU A 765 9.53 -19.66 -6.11
N SER A 766 9.35 -18.45 -5.59
CA SER A 766 9.79 -18.10 -4.23
C SER A 766 9.02 -18.87 -3.15
N GLY A 767 7.80 -19.32 -3.44
CA GLY A 767 6.99 -20.17 -2.56
C GLY A 767 7.54 -21.57 -2.34
N GLU A 768 8.51 -21.99 -3.14
CA GLU A 768 9.21 -23.26 -3.00
C GLU A 768 10.51 -23.14 -2.17
N LEU A 769 11.04 -21.92 -1.97
CA LEU A 769 12.29 -21.67 -1.25
C LEU A 769 12.13 -21.74 0.28
N THR A 770 13.27 -21.88 0.98
CA THR A 770 13.27 -21.93 2.44
C THR A 770 13.10 -20.56 3.10
N SER A 771 13.50 -19.49 2.42
CA SER A 771 13.43 -18.14 2.99
C SER A 771 13.51 -17.06 1.90
N ALA A 772 12.88 -15.94 2.15
CA ALA A 772 13.01 -14.71 1.36
C ALA A 772 14.41 -14.06 1.46
N PHE A 773 15.20 -14.44 2.46
CA PHE A 773 16.57 -13.99 2.68
C PHE A 773 17.42 -15.18 3.05
N GLY A 774 18.70 -15.08 2.77
CA GLY A 774 19.69 -16.07 3.21
C GLY A 774 20.67 -16.46 2.12
N GLU A 775 21.60 -17.31 2.48
CA GLU A 775 22.66 -17.79 1.61
C GLU A 775 22.10 -18.73 0.54
N VAL A 776 22.60 -18.58 -0.68
CA VAL A 776 22.22 -19.41 -1.83
C VAL A 776 23.45 -19.80 -2.64
N GLU A 777 23.38 -20.96 -3.28
CA GLU A 777 24.35 -21.41 -4.27
C GLU A 777 23.67 -21.39 -5.66
N LEU A 778 24.41 -20.96 -6.68
CA LEU A 778 23.94 -20.93 -8.05
C LEU A 778 24.78 -21.88 -8.91
N SER A 779 24.11 -22.65 -9.73
CA SER A 779 24.77 -23.50 -10.73
C SER A 779 24.09 -23.36 -12.09
N ALA A 780 24.91 -23.19 -13.15
CA ALA A 780 24.40 -23.18 -14.51
C ALA A 780 23.80 -24.55 -14.87
N MET A 781 22.59 -24.54 -15.40
CA MET A 781 22.02 -25.74 -15.99
C MET A 781 22.62 -25.89 -17.41
N LEU A 782 23.48 -26.89 -17.60
CA LEU A 782 23.94 -27.25 -18.94
C LEU A 782 22.73 -27.65 -19.78
N GLU A 783 22.48 -26.94 -20.88
CA GLU A 783 21.57 -27.46 -21.89
C GLU A 783 22.06 -28.88 -22.23
N THR A 784 21.27 -29.88 -21.87
CA THR A 784 21.49 -31.21 -22.45
C THR A 784 21.26 -31.05 -23.96
N ALA A 785 22.36 -30.96 -24.70
CA ALA A 785 22.28 -31.00 -26.16
C ALA A 785 21.44 -32.25 -26.52
N ASP A 786 20.27 -32.03 -27.03
CA ASP A 786 19.41 -33.09 -27.55
C ASP A 786 20.19 -33.92 -28.53
N ALA A 787 20.40 -35.22 -28.13
CA ALA A 787 21.03 -36.22 -28.96
C ALA A 787 20.07 -36.76 -30.01
#